data_6ef6edec2c636cd05d4d46910f6ecc40
#
_entry.id   6ef6edec2c636cd05d4d46910f6ecc40
#
_cell.length_a   1.000
_cell.length_b   1.000
_cell.length_c   1.000
_cell.angle_alpha   90.00
_cell.angle_beta   90.00
_cell.angle_gamma   90.00
#
_symmetry.space_group_name_H-M   'P 1'
#
loop_
_entity.id
_entity.type
_entity.pdbx_description
1 polymer ?
#
loop_
_entity_poly.entity_id
_entity_poly.type
_entity_poly.pdbx_seq_one_letter_code
_entity_poly.pdbx_strand_id
1 'polypeptide(L)'
;MTDKSAIMKKLDAHHLLLDGSAAPGAAWCFRSLQELFASGALQNGTPETPMTVYLAPDVYWLHDPEDEEIFRGTEGDFLPYQQKIKCNYLSLIGLSEHPEDVVIAANKGQSHGCIGNYTMMHFEGDGLYLENLTIGNYCNVDLEYPRDPSKNRPKRCKAVTQAQLGDVVGDRFHAKNCRFISRLNLYPICGAKRSLYENCHFESTDDALNGNAVYLHCDFDFYGGCPIYATDATGSAFLDCLFRICGHRDRSGADQYFMKGQGCVYVIGCRFENLRKESMGTSRALQVQWTRYPQPETMCYAYGNDTPIGPAEHTVDLTGKKGLRAFWIETKSGVQYNVRNLLRGTDDWDPLGQREYLQEAETEHLPVQLVLSRGNVELTEEHRSLTLSAQVKYFSGEMQEHPELTCEITEDGSRIRLQRQGQELTLYGENNDVRTGKNRLSVRTETGLAAVAEIIVPPTTRPAPKWKQSPYVTCRKRMFTLHYELELEGAQDASLICWELEQDGERRTVSVSRPGVGNRAYHPGNEAIGAAVYVRVTPRTNCSAYGETIELCACERLEPEGIEDAGRVQTDFTNFPTELQPRIRPQWWTRDFYTPREALVEWRKWEQKLPETPWSYRTAGNGCVGAGLMPTIQGVKLFYTFAEEAREMRAEVYLDPAKTSGQGFGSAGQYMDVCVGFDAQTMTGPALRILRSPEASNAVAVFPVYYEEGLASPIGERCYTEGFVTGCHIEVQIRDGRLRAHLWTEKELPPSVEYPSEITVDTKAAAAGGSVGVLHTGTCGAGGWQNTVMLHGLRAE
;
A
#
# COMPACT_ATOMS: atom_id res chain seq x y z
N MET A 1 -0.47 -38.36 -19.89
CA MET A 1 -0.32 -38.96 -18.53
C MET A 1 1.09 -39.49 -18.40
N THR A 2 1.92 -38.81 -17.61
CA THR A 2 3.22 -39.34 -17.25
C THR A 2 3.00 -40.64 -16.43
N ASP A 3 3.44 -41.75 -16.94
CA ASP A 3 3.18 -43.05 -16.31
C ASP A 3 3.88 -43.15 -14.95
N LYS A 4 3.11 -43.15 -13.84
CA LYS A 4 3.62 -43.30 -12.48
C LYS A 4 4.60 -44.47 -12.36
N SER A 5 4.36 -45.59 -13.11
CA SER A 5 5.23 -46.75 -13.09
C SER A 5 6.59 -46.48 -13.73
N ALA A 6 6.64 -45.60 -14.72
CA ALA A 6 7.89 -45.17 -15.33
C ALA A 6 8.67 -44.22 -14.38
N ILE A 7 7.98 -43.36 -13.63
CA ILE A 7 8.60 -42.50 -12.60
C ILE A 7 9.19 -43.33 -11.47
N MET A 8 8.44 -44.29 -10.95
CA MET A 8 8.94 -45.20 -9.90
C MET A 8 10.28 -45.88 -10.23
N LYS A 9 10.57 -46.13 -11.53
CA LYS A 9 11.86 -46.70 -11.98
C LYS A 9 13.01 -45.66 -12.04
N LYS A 10 12.69 -44.38 -11.97
CA LYS A 10 13.66 -43.27 -12.04
C LYS A 10 14.05 -42.71 -10.67
N LEU A 11 13.38 -43.17 -9.60
CA LEU A 11 13.61 -42.58 -8.26
C LEU A 11 15.03 -42.89 -7.76
N ASP A 12 15.68 -41.87 -7.34
CA ASP A 12 17.03 -41.89 -6.77
C ASP A 12 17.25 -40.65 -5.88
N ALA A 13 18.49 -40.36 -5.52
CA ALA A 13 18.82 -39.22 -4.69
C ALA A 13 18.50 -37.84 -5.31
N HIS A 14 18.33 -37.76 -6.64
CA HIS A 14 17.93 -36.55 -7.36
C HIS A 14 16.50 -36.58 -7.90
N HIS A 15 15.81 -37.72 -7.79
CA HIS A 15 14.46 -37.89 -8.27
C HIS A 15 13.57 -38.44 -7.15
N LEU A 16 12.77 -37.60 -6.55
CA LEU A 16 11.89 -37.94 -5.42
C LEU A 16 10.43 -37.98 -5.87
N LEU A 17 9.61 -38.72 -5.15
CA LEU A 17 8.16 -38.76 -5.35
C LEU A 17 7.43 -38.34 -4.09
N LEU A 18 6.53 -37.37 -4.23
CA LEU A 18 5.53 -37.02 -3.22
C LEU A 18 4.20 -37.64 -3.60
N ASP A 19 3.70 -38.56 -2.76
CA ASP A 19 2.49 -39.35 -3.02
C ASP A 19 1.84 -39.75 -1.69
N GLY A 20 0.69 -39.14 -1.35
CA GLY A 20 -0.05 -39.42 -0.13
C GLY A 20 -0.48 -40.89 0.05
N SER A 21 -0.52 -41.66 -1.06
CA SER A 21 -0.85 -43.10 -1.07
C SER A 21 0.36 -44.04 -1.00
N ALA A 22 1.59 -43.50 -0.97
CA ALA A 22 2.81 -44.31 -0.94
C ALA A 22 2.91 -45.17 0.32
N ALA A 23 3.52 -46.35 0.19
CA ALA A 23 3.81 -47.22 1.33
C ALA A 23 4.79 -46.52 2.28
N PRO A 24 4.57 -46.61 3.60
CA PRO A 24 5.51 -46.06 4.57
C PRO A 24 6.91 -46.62 4.38
N GLY A 25 7.93 -45.73 4.36
CA GLY A 25 9.34 -46.13 4.22
C GLY A 25 9.77 -46.57 2.82
N ALA A 26 8.97 -46.32 1.78
CA ALA A 26 9.39 -46.54 0.40
C ALA A 26 10.56 -45.60 0.06
N ALA A 27 11.63 -46.13 -0.53
CA ALA A 27 12.81 -45.37 -0.87
C ALA A 27 12.46 -44.20 -1.83
N TRP A 28 12.94 -42.98 -1.52
CA TRP A 28 12.75 -41.75 -2.29
C TRP A 28 11.26 -41.34 -2.48
N CYS A 29 10.35 -41.91 -1.68
CA CYS A 29 8.92 -41.60 -1.67
C CYS A 29 8.54 -40.97 -0.34
N PHE A 30 7.77 -39.86 -0.40
CA PHE A 30 7.28 -39.11 0.76
C PHE A 30 5.76 -39.00 0.67
N ARG A 31 5.08 -39.02 1.81
CA ARG A 31 3.62 -38.96 1.88
C ARG A 31 3.07 -37.55 2.06
N SER A 32 3.89 -36.66 2.57
CA SER A 32 3.53 -35.26 2.80
C SER A 32 4.70 -34.32 2.55
N LEU A 33 4.40 -33.02 2.37
CA LEU A 33 5.45 -31.99 2.26
C LEU A 33 6.28 -31.91 3.55
N GLN A 34 5.65 -32.08 4.72
CA GLN A 34 6.35 -32.07 6.01
C GLN A 34 7.37 -33.21 6.08
N GLU A 35 6.99 -34.42 5.65
CA GLU A 35 7.91 -35.59 5.60
C GLU A 35 9.08 -35.31 4.65
N LEU A 36 8.80 -34.76 3.46
CA LEU A 36 9.83 -34.40 2.48
C LEU A 36 10.81 -33.39 3.04
N PHE A 37 10.34 -32.28 3.60
CA PHE A 37 11.19 -31.23 4.11
C PHE A 37 11.98 -31.64 5.36
N ALA A 38 11.38 -32.44 6.23
CA ALA A 38 12.04 -32.97 7.43
C ALA A 38 13.11 -34.02 7.12
N SER A 39 13.01 -34.68 5.98
CA SER A 39 13.96 -35.76 5.58
C SER A 39 15.37 -35.28 5.25
N GLY A 40 15.54 -33.99 4.88
CA GLY A 40 16.82 -33.46 4.36
C GLY A 40 17.20 -34.06 2.99
N ALA A 41 16.26 -34.68 2.28
CA ALA A 41 16.52 -35.28 0.96
C ALA A 41 16.73 -34.29 -0.18
N LEU A 42 16.26 -33.03 -0.02
CA LEU A 42 16.48 -31.99 -1.01
C LEU A 42 17.94 -31.54 -1.02
N GLN A 43 18.61 -31.73 -2.16
CA GLN A 43 20.00 -31.40 -2.40
C GLN A 43 20.10 -30.45 -3.59
N ASN A 44 21.21 -29.68 -3.67
CA ASN A 44 21.46 -28.85 -4.85
C ASN A 44 21.58 -29.71 -6.11
N GLY A 45 20.81 -29.37 -7.12
CA GLY A 45 20.97 -29.89 -8.47
C GLY A 45 21.97 -29.07 -9.29
N THR A 46 22.09 -29.44 -10.56
CA THR A 46 22.77 -28.67 -11.62
C THR A 46 21.84 -28.50 -12.81
N PRO A 47 22.16 -27.69 -13.81
CA PRO A 47 21.36 -27.60 -15.03
C PRO A 47 21.15 -28.95 -15.74
N GLU A 48 22.17 -29.82 -15.70
CA GLU A 48 22.17 -31.14 -16.36
C GLU A 48 21.49 -32.23 -15.50
N THR A 49 21.53 -32.05 -14.18
CA THR A 49 20.96 -32.99 -13.20
C THR A 49 20.22 -32.23 -12.12
N PRO A 50 19.03 -31.71 -12.42
CA PRO A 50 18.25 -30.98 -11.44
C PRO A 50 17.74 -31.90 -10.32
N MET A 51 17.56 -31.31 -9.13
CA MET A 51 16.84 -31.96 -8.04
C MET A 51 15.36 -31.97 -8.39
N THR A 52 14.77 -33.13 -8.65
CA THR A 52 13.38 -33.24 -9.14
C THR A 52 12.49 -33.90 -8.10
N VAL A 53 11.38 -33.25 -7.77
CA VAL A 53 10.30 -33.82 -6.97
C VAL A 53 9.07 -33.97 -7.85
N TYR A 54 8.66 -35.19 -8.09
CA TYR A 54 7.40 -35.52 -8.76
C TYR A 54 6.28 -35.53 -7.73
N LEU A 55 5.13 -34.89 -8.05
CA LEU A 55 3.98 -34.83 -7.17
C LEU A 55 2.81 -35.61 -7.80
N ALA A 56 2.34 -36.64 -7.12
CA ALA A 56 1.14 -37.32 -7.52
C ALA A 56 -0.12 -36.46 -7.34
N PRO A 57 -1.20 -36.69 -8.10
CA PRO A 57 -2.44 -35.94 -7.91
C PRO A 57 -2.98 -36.03 -6.48
N ASP A 58 -2.97 -34.91 -5.78
CA ASP A 58 -3.49 -34.76 -4.42
C ASP A 58 -3.48 -33.26 -3.98
N VAL A 59 -4.02 -32.99 -2.79
CA VAL A 59 -3.90 -31.72 -2.07
C VAL A 59 -2.86 -31.85 -0.96
N TYR A 60 -1.73 -31.18 -1.11
CA TYR A 60 -0.62 -31.20 -0.16
C TYR A 60 -0.59 -29.91 0.67
N TRP A 61 -1.01 -30.01 1.91
CA TRP A 61 -1.02 -28.87 2.84
C TRP A 61 0.38 -28.61 3.43
N LEU A 62 0.78 -27.35 3.49
CA LEU A 62 2.01 -26.93 4.16
C LEU A 62 1.91 -26.96 5.70
N HIS A 63 0.70 -26.98 6.23
CA HIS A 63 0.38 -27.09 7.64
C HIS A 63 -0.99 -27.80 7.78
N ASP A 64 -1.39 -28.17 8.98
CA ASP A 64 -2.75 -28.65 9.21
C ASP A 64 -3.77 -27.55 8.91
N PRO A 65 -4.67 -27.72 7.93
CA PRO A 65 -5.65 -26.69 7.57
C PRO A 65 -6.65 -26.36 8.70
N GLU A 66 -6.81 -27.23 9.69
CA GLU A 66 -7.66 -27.00 10.87
C GLU A 66 -6.90 -26.36 12.04
N ASP A 67 -5.58 -26.14 11.88
CA ASP A 67 -4.78 -25.53 12.93
C ASP A 67 -5.20 -24.07 13.16
N GLU A 68 -5.65 -23.78 14.38
CA GLU A 68 -6.03 -22.45 14.85
C GLU A 68 -4.85 -21.66 15.43
N GLU A 69 -3.69 -22.29 15.62
CA GLU A 69 -2.52 -21.62 16.16
C GLU A 69 -2.05 -20.50 15.21
N ILE A 70 -1.75 -19.36 15.83
CA ILE A 70 -1.27 -18.18 15.07
C ILE A 70 0.20 -18.39 14.70
N PHE A 71 0.44 -18.52 13.42
CA PHE A 71 1.79 -18.63 12.87
C PHE A 71 2.52 -17.28 12.94
N ARG A 72 3.79 -17.28 13.34
CA ARG A 72 4.58 -16.07 13.57
C ARG A 72 5.81 -15.93 12.68
N GLY A 73 6.12 -16.96 11.91
CA GLY A 73 7.37 -17.04 11.16
C GLY A 73 8.59 -17.28 12.08
N THR A 74 9.77 -17.20 11.50
CA THR A 74 11.04 -17.33 12.22
C THR A 74 11.55 -15.92 12.56
N GLU A 75 12.06 -15.73 13.77
CA GLU A 75 12.64 -14.46 14.19
C GLU A 75 13.83 -14.09 13.27
N GLY A 76 13.83 -12.86 12.77
CA GLY A 76 14.85 -12.36 11.83
C GLY A 76 14.44 -12.41 10.36
N ASP A 77 13.42 -13.17 9.99
CA ASP A 77 12.92 -13.22 8.62
C ASP A 77 12.19 -11.92 8.23
N PHE A 78 12.29 -11.57 6.95
CA PHE A 78 11.61 -10.40 6.40
C PHE A 78 10.10 -10.57 6.38
N LEU A 79 9.61 -11.77 6.07
CA LEU A 79 8.20 -12.16 6.06
C LEU A 79 8.02 -13.45 6.89
N PRO A 80 6.81 -13.70 7.40
CA PRO A 80 6.50 -14.96 8.06
C PRO A 80 6.36 -16.10 7.03
N TYR A 81 7.48 -16.71 6.66
CA TYR A 81 7.54 -17.83 5.74
C TYR A 81 7.13 -19.13 6.41
N GLN A 82 6.13 -19.82 5.85
CA GLN A 82 5.72 -21.14 6.35
C GLN A 82 6.81 -22.19 6.07
N GLN A 83 7.40 -22.14 4.88
CA GLN A 83 8.45 -23.06 4.48
C GLN A 83 9.58 -22.33 3.76
N LYS A 84 10.82 -22.54 4.20
CA LYS A 84 12.02 -22.10 3.49
C LYS A 84 12.67 -23.29 2.83
N ILE A 85 13.04 -23.12 1.55
CA ILE A 85 13.63 -24.16 0.71
C ILE A 85 14.91 -23.61 0.09
N LYS A 86 16.05 -24.19 0.45
CA LYS A 86 17.36 -23.82 -0.10
C LYS A 86 17.83 -24.92 -1.02
N CYS A 87 17.73 -24.67 -2.34
CA CYS A 87 18.07 -25.67 -3.35
C CYS A 87 18.29 -25.01 -4.70
N ASN A 88 19.47 -25.17 -5.28
CA ASN A 88 19.72 -24.80 -6.67
C ASN A 88 19.16 -25.86 -7.61
N TYR A 89 18.62 -25.43 -8.74
CA TYR A 89 18.04 -26.28 -9.80
C TYR A 89 17.04 -27.29 -9.27
N LEU A 90 16.08 -26.78 -8.48
CA LEU A 90 14.95 -27.54 -7.99
C LEU A 90 13.82 -27.56 -9.03
N SER A 91 13.31 -28.75 -9.32
CA SER A 91 12.14 -28.97 -10.17
C SER A 91 11.00 -29.59 -9.37
N LEU A 92 9.83 -28.94 -9.33
CA LEU A 92 8.58 -29.49 -8.78
C LEU A 92 7.63 -29.80 -9.94
N ILE A 93 7.31 -31.06 -10.18
CA ILE A 93 6.58 -31.51 -11.37
C ILE A 93 5.34 -32.31 -10.96
N GLY A 94 4.17 -31.79 -11.26
CA GLY A 94 2.90 -32.52 -11.11
C GLY A 94 2.74 -33.62 -12.12
N LEU A 95 2.27 -34.80 -11.66
CA LEU A 95 2.05 -35.99 -12.51
C LEU A 95 0.65 -36.01 -13.17
N SER A 96 0.15 -34.83 -13.52
CA SER A 96 -1.07 -34.63 -14.31
C SER A 96 -0.85 -33.51 -15.32
N GLU A 97 -1.50 -33.55 -16.46
CA GLU A 97 -1.55 -32.45 -17.43
C GLU A 97 -2.51 -31.35 -16.97
N HIS A 98 -3.34 -31.64 -15.97
CA HIS A 98 -4.27 -30.70 -15.34
C HIS A 98 -3.67 -30.20 -14.04
N PRO A 99 -3.21 -28.93 -13.97
CA PRO A 99 -2.53 -28.41 -12.79
C PRO A 99 -3.41 -28.36 -11.54
N GLU A 100 -4.74 -28.34 -11.69
CA GLU A 100 -5.71 -28.42 -10.60
C GLU A 100 -5.76 -29.80 -9.90
N ASP A 101 -5.18 -30.82 -10.49
CA ASP A 101 -5.08 -32.15 -9.90
C ASP A 101 -3.97 -32.25 -8.83
N VAL A 102 -3.00 -31.35 -8.86
CA VAL A 102 -1.83 -31.35 -7.95
C VAL A 102 -1.76 -30.01 -7.25
N VAL A 103 -2.14 -29.98 -5.99
CA VAL A 103 -2.29 -28.71 -5.25
C VAL A 103 -1.35 -28.64 -4.06
N ILE A 104 -0.49 -27.64 -4.02
CA ILE A 104 0.25 -27.22 -2.81
C ILE A 104 -0.58 -26.12 -2.14
N ALA A 105 -1.04 -26.37 -0.92
CA ALA A 105 -2.07 -25.59 -0.27
C ALA A 105 -1.64 -25.00 1.07
N ALA A 106 -2.16 -23.80 1.38
CA ALA A 106 -2.21 -23.19 2.70
C ALA A 106 -3.53 -22.45 2.88
N ASN A 107 -3.89 -22.08 4.13
CA ASN A 107 -5.08 -21.30 4.42
C ASN A 107 -4.88 -20.27 5.54
N LYS A 108 -3.66 -19.75 5.70
CA LYS A 108 -3.35 -18.68 6.65
C LYS A 108 -3.12 -17.36 5.91
N GLY A 109 -3.47 -16.25 6.55
CA GLY A 109 -3.29 -14.90 6.03
C GLY A 109 -3.02 -13.90 7.15
N GLN A 110 -2.65 -12.67 6.79
CA GLN A 110 -2.38 -11.60 7.74
C GLN A 110 -3.57 -11.38 8.68
N SER A 111 -3.32 -11.38 9.99
CA SER A 111 -4.33 -11.24 11.06
C SER A 111 -5.41 -12.35 11.04
N HIS A 112 -5.18 -13.42 10.28
CA HIS A 112 -6.04 -14.59 10.27
C HIS A 112 -5.22 -15.88 10.12
N GLY A 113 -4.83 -16.44 11.24
CA GLY A 113 -3.92 -17.59 11.34
C GLY A 113 -2.44 -17.25 11.22
N CYS A 114 -2.08 -15.97 10.96
CA CYS A 114 -0.70 -15.50 10.97
C CYS A 114 -0.61 -14.04 11.43
N ILE A 115 0.51 -13.67 12.01
CA ILE A 115 0.89 -12.27 12.23
C ILE A 115 1.84 -11.84 11.11
N GLY A 116 1.49 -10.73 10.43
CA GLY A 116 2.24 -10.26 9.27
C GLY A 116 1.77 -10.86 7.94
N ASN A 117 2.46 -10.53 6.86
CA ASN A 117 2.11 -10.99 5.51
C ASN A 117 2.51 -12.45 5.32
N TYR A 118 1.61 -13.36 5.73
CA TYR A 118 1.84 -14.79 5.58
C TYR A 118 2.27 -15.15 4.16
N THR A 119 3.41 -15.82 4.06
CA THR A 119 3.99 -16.27 2.80
C THR A 119 4.21 -17.78 2.85
N MET A 120 3.65 -18.50 1.89
CA MET A 120 3.68 -19.97 1.92
C MET A 120 5.10 -20.49 1.81
N MET A 121 5.88 -20.01 0.83
CA MET A 121 7.19 -20.57 0.52
C MET A 121 8.22 -19.48 0.23
N HIS A 122 9.44 -19.71 0.66
CA HIS A 122 10.62 -18.92 0.33
C HIS A 122 11.69 -19.83 -0.28
N PHE A 123 12.07 -19.52 -1.51
CA PHE A 123 13.11 -20.30 -2.22
C PHE A 123 14.42 -19.52 -2.27
N GLU A 124 15.51 -20.18 -1.91
CA GLU A 124 16.87 -19.68 -2.10
C GLU A 124 17.62 -20.58 -3.07
N GLY A 125 17.98 -20.06 -4.24
CA GLY A 125 18.75 -20.77 -5.25
C GLY A 125 18.36 -20.40 -6.69
N ASP A 126 19.25 -20.73 -7.62
CA ASP A 126 19.06 -20.52 -9.05
C ASP A 126 18.34 -21.73 -9.70
N GLY A 127 17.64 -21.47 -10.80
CA GLY A 127 17.08 -22.51 -11.66
C GLY A 127 15.86 -23.22 -11.09
N LEU A 128 14.99 -22.52 -10.33
CA LEU A 128 13.73 -23.09 -9.87
C LEU A 128 12.79 -23.34 -11.05
N TYR A 129 12.28 -24.57 -11.16
CA TYR A 129 11.33 -24.99 -12.20
C TYR A 129 10.06 -25.57 -11.58
N LEU A 130 8.89 -25.08 -12.02
CA LEU A 130 7.57 -25.57 -11.62
C LEU A 130 6.78 -26.01 -12.85
N GLU A 131 6.14 -27.18 -12.80
CA GLU A 131 5.34 -27.66 -13.91
C GLU A 131 4.10 -28.42 -13.44
N ASN A 132 2.95 -28.20 -14.10
CA ASN A 132 1.72 -28.94 -13.94
C ASN A 132 1.19 -28.99 -12.49
N LEU A 133 1.18 -27.89 -11.78
CA LEU A 133 0.71 -27.84 -10.40
C LEU A 133 0.02 -26.51 -10.06
N THR A 134 -0.79 -26.53 -9.01
CA THR A 134 -1.41 -25.37 -8.40
C THR A 134 -0.69 -25.03 -7.09
N ILE A 135 -0.31 -23.78 -6.91
CA ILE A 135 0.08 -23.21 -5.62
C ILE A 135 -1.05 -22.29 -5.18
N GLY A 136 -1.70 -22.61 -4.07
CA GLY A 136 -2.90 -21.89 -3.65
C GLY A 136 -2.93 -21.57 -2.16
N ASN A 137 -3.25 -20.29 -1.85
CA ASN A 137 -3.58 -19.91 -0.49
C ASN A 137 -5.11 -19.73 -0.36
N TYR A 138 -5.74 -20.63 0.32
CA TYR A 138 -7.19 -20.73 0.48
C TYR A 138 -7.71 -20.00 1.72
N CYS A 139 -6.98 -19.00 2.21
CA CYS A 139 -7.49 -18.12 3.25
C CYS A 139 -8.68 -17.28 2.76
N ASN A 140 -8.60 -16.76 1.51
CA ASN A 140 -9.58 -15.86 0.90
C ASN A 140 -10.38 -16.48 -0.25
N VAL A 141 -10.10 -17.72 -0.63
CA VAL A 141 -10.66 -18.42 -1.78
C VAL A 141 -11.07 -19.81 -1.34
N ASP A 142 -12.20 -20.29 -1.85
CA ASP A 142 -12.62 -21.67 -1.63
C ASP A 142 -11.69 -22.64 -2.39
N LEU A 143 -11.31 -23.73 -1.76
CA LEU A 143 -10.63 -24.83 -2.42
C LEU A 143 -11.68 -25.77 -3.04
N GLU A 144 -11.68 -25.85 -4.34
CA GLU A 144 -12.45 -26.86 -5.09
C GLU A 144 -11.48 -27.85 -5.74
N TYR A 145 -11.48 -29.09 -5.25
CA TYR A 145 -10.60 -30.12 -5.76
C TYR A 145 -11.36 -31.08 -6.69
N PRO A 146 -11.07 -31.10 -8.01
CA PRO A 146 -11.93 -31.74 -9.00
C PRO A 146 -11.93 -33.27 -8.91
N ARG A 147 -10.85 -33.88 -8.39
CA ARG A 147 -10.71 -35.34 -8.32
C ARG A 147 -11.42 -35.99 -7.14
N ASP A 148 -11.58 -35.21 -6.05
CA ASP A 148 -12.20 -35.69 -4.82
C ASP A 148 -12.87 -34.53 -4.08
N PRO A 149 -14.18 -34.34 -4.25
CA PRO A 149 -14.93 -33.27 -3.58
C PRO A 149 -14.90 -33.32 -2.04
N SER A 150 -14.50 -34.45 -1.44
CA SER A 150 -14.35 -34.54 0.02
C SER A 150 -13.17 -33.72 0.53
N LYS A 151 -12.26 -33.33 -0.34
CA LYS A 151 -11.11 -32.42 -0.06
C LYS A 151 -11.44 -30.95 -0.29
N ASN A 152 -12.64 -30.63 -0.76
CA ASN A 152 -13.10 -29.26 -0.89
C ASN A 152 -13.12 -28.58 0.49
N ARG A 153 -12.74 -27.31 0.52
CA ARG A 153 -12.77 -26.51 1.74
C ARG A 153 -13.25 -25.09 1.45
N PRO A 154 -14.16 -24.56 2.28
CA PRO A 154 -14.51 -23.16 2.21
C PRO A 154 -13.32 -22.30 2.62
N LYS A 155 -13.23 -21.10 2.08
CA LYS A 155 -12.24 -20.11 2.48
C LYS A 155 -12.31 -19.85 4.00
N ARG A 156 -11.16 -19.70 4.63
CA ARG A 156 -11.06 -19.51 6.06
C ARG A 156 -11.56 -18.13 6.51
N CYS A 157 -11.47 -17.12 5.64
CA CYS A 157 -11.78 -15.72 5.95
C CYS A 157 -12.69 -15.11 4.89
N LYS A 158 -13.77 -14.43 5.28
CA LYS A 158 -14.64 -13.67 4.35
C LYS A 158 -14.00 -12.35 3.92
N ALA A 159 -13.34 -11.67 4.85
CA ALA A 159 -12.60 -10.46 4.54
C ALA A 159 -11.32 -10.78 3.76
N VAL A 160 -11.02 -9.97 2.74
CA VAL A 160 -9.79 -10.15 1.98
C VAL A 160 -8.60 -9.74 2.84
N THR A 161 -7.68 -10.68 3.08
CA THR A 161 -6.46 -10.50 3.85
C THR A 161 -5.25 -10.92 3.04
N GLN A 162 -4.07 -10.39 3.38
CA GLN A 162 -2.83 -10.73 2.66
C GLN A 162 -2.46 -12.20 2.89
N ALA A 163 -2.35 -12.94 1.80
CA ALA A 163 -2.15 -14.39 1.79
C ALA A 163 -1.25 -14.75 0.61
N GLN A 164 0.07 -14.54 0.77
CA GLN A 164 1.06 -14.63 -0.29
C GLN A 164 1.46 -16.08 -0.57
N LEU A 165 1.79 -16.38 -1.82
CA LEU A 165 2.21 -17.71 -2.23
C LEU A 165 3.71 -17.92 -2.03
N GLY A 166 4.55 -16.96 -2.42
CA GLY A 166 5.98 -17.13 -2.21
C GLY A 166 6.87 -16.14 -2.93
N ASP A 167 8.15 -16.22 -2.59
CA ASP A 167 9.20 -15.50 -3.26
C ASP A 167 10.41 -16.41 -3.54
N VAL A 168 11.29 -15.92 -4.40
CA VAL A 168 12.54 -16.59 -4.74
C VAL A 168 13.70 -15.60 -4.76
N VAL A 169 14.76 -15.94 -4.04
CA VAL A 169 16.05 -15.24 -4.07
C VAL A 169 16.99 -16.05 -4.92
N GLY A 170 17.17 -15.65 -6.18
CA GLY A 170 17.99 -16.34 -7.16
C GLY A 170 17.74 -15.82 -8.57
N ASP A 171 18.08 -16.62 -9.55
CA ASP A 171 17.94 -16.34 -10.98
C ASP A 171 17.32 -17.52 -11.72
N ARG A 172 16.74 -17.28 -12.93
CA ARG A 172 16.22 -18.31 -13.84
C ARG A 172 15.06 -19.11 -13.27
N PHE A 173 14.04 -18.39 -12.79
CA PHE A 173 12.76 -19.04 -12.43
C PHE A 173 11.93 -19.33 -13.67
N HIS A 174 11.36 -20.54 -13.78
CA HIS A 174 10.45 -20.91 -14.85
C HIS A 174 9.26 -21.71 -14.28
N ALA A 175 8.06 -21.22 -14.51
CA ALA A 175 6.82 -21.91 -14.21
C ALA A 175 6.08 -22.23 -15.52
N LYS A 176 5.65 -23.48 -15.69
CA LYS A 176 4.95 -23.96 -16.88
C LYS A 176 3.68 -24.68 -16.51
N ASN A 177 2.57 -24.31 -17.16
CA ASN A 177 1.26 -24.92 -16.91
C ASN A 177 0.92 -25.00 -15.42
N CYS A 178 1.09 -23.88 -14.71
CA CYS A 178 0.83 -23.76 -13.27
C CYS A 178 -0.34 -22.84 -12.99
N ARG A 179 -0.97 -23.01 -11.82
CA ARG A 179 -2.00 -22.12 -11.32
C ARG A 179 -1.54 -21.48 -10.01
N PHE A 180 -1.72 -20.15 -9.90
CA PHE A 180 -1.37 -19.37 -8.73
C PHE A 180 -2.64 -18.72 -8.19
N ILE A 181 -3.09 -19.17 -7.01
CA ILE A 181 -4.43 -18.86 -6.49
C ILE A 181 -4.31 -18.16 -5.14
N SER A 182 -4.73 -16.91 -5.09
CA SER A 182 -4.99 -16.14 -3.88
C SER A 182 -5.78 -14.88 -4.24
N ARG A 183 -6.23 -14.08 -3.25
CA ARG A 183 -6.97 -12.85 -3.55
C ARG A 183 -6.17 -11.58 -3.30
N LEU A 184 -5.42 -11.46 -2.23
CA LEU A 184 -4.67 -10.25 -1.92
C LEU A 184 -3.18 -10.55 -1.80
N ASN A 185 -2.36 -9.72 -2.48
CA ASN A 185 -0.92 -9.90 -2.54
C ASN A 185 -0.56 -11.35 -2.95
N LEU A 186 -0.97 -11.74 -4.13
CA LEU A 186 -0.76 -13.10 -4.66
C LEU A 186 0.71 -13.53 -4.52
N TYR A 187 1.65 -12.72 -4.98
CA TYR A 187 3.09 -12.95 -4.90
C TYR A 187 3.47 -14.36 -5.41
N PRO A 188 3.28 -14.64 -6.70
CA PRO A 188 3.34 -16.00 -7.25
C PRO A 188 4.80 -16.43 -7.50
N ILE A 189 5.57 -16.64 -6.42
CA ILE A 189 7.01 -16.95 -6.43
C ILE A 189 7.78 -15.82 -7.12
N CYS A 190 7.53 -14.58 -6.72
CA CYS A 190 8.17 -13.40 -7.28
C CYS A 190 9.61 -13.22 -6.74
N GLY A 191 10.41 -12.39 -7.42
CA GLY A 191 11.68 -11.89 -6.92
C GLY A 191 12.93 -12.45 -7.59
N ALA A 192 12.84 -13.47 -8.44
CA ALA A 192 13.99 -13.90 -9.24
C ALA A 192 14.45 -12.79 -10.19
N LYS A 193 15.75 -12.72 -10.44
CA LYS A 193 16.31 -11.75 -11.39
C LYS A 193 15.71 -11.87 -12.79
N ARG A 194 15.41 -13.10 -13.21
CA ARG A 194 14.73 -13.42 -14.47
C ARG A 194 13.70 -14.51 -14.21
N SER A 195 12.45 -14.25 -14.65
CA SER A 195 11.32 -15.16 -14.47
C SER A 195 10.57 -15.37 -15.77
N LEU A 196 10.19 -16.62 -16.05
CA LEU A 196 9.27 -16.99 -17.11
C LEU A 196 8.06 -17.71 -16.52
N TYR A 197 6.87 -17.25 -16.87
CA TYR A 197 5.63 -17.97 -16.67
C TYR A 197 5.05 -18.33 -18.04
N GLU A 198 4.89 -19.62 -18.31
CA GLU A 198 4.42 -20.17 -19.59
C GLU A 198 3.10 -20.92 -19.37
N ASN A 199 2.04 -20.52 -20.08
CA ASN A 199 0.69 -21.14 -19.96
C ASN A 199 0.19 -21.22 -18.51
N CYS A 200 0.42 -20.18 -17.70
CA CYS A 200 0.02 -20.16 -16.30
C CYS A 200 -1.27 -19.38 -16.08
N HIS A 201 -2.03 -19.77 -15.05
CA HIS A 201 -3.23 -19.10 -14.60
C HIS A 201 -3.00 -18.37 -13.27
N PHE A 202 -3.53 -17.15 -13.16
CA PHE A 202 -3.39 -16.29 -11.96
C PHE A 202 -4.75 -15.79 -11.51
N GLU A 203 -5.04 -15.92 -10.22
CA GLU A 203 -6.14 -15.19 -9.59
C GLU A 203 -5.58 -14.13 -8.65
N SER A 204 -5.95 -12.86 -8.85
CA SER A 204 -5.34 -11.77 -8.10
C SER A 204 -6.28 -10.59 -7.83
N THR A 205 -5.88 -9.75 -6.86
CA THR A 205 -6.47 -8.44 -6.60
C THR A 205 -5.46 -7.34 -6.89
N ASP A 206 -4.95 -6.64 -5.88
CA ASP A 206 -3.89 -5.63 -6.00
C ASP A 206 -2.57 -6.15 -5.40
N ASP A 207 -1.45 -5.47 -5.72
CA ASP A 207 -0.11 -5.83 -5.25
C ASP A 207 0.29 -7.31 -5.49
N ALA A 208 -0.26 -7.92 -6.54
CA ALA A 208 -0.15 -9.35 -6.76
C ALA A 208 1.16 -9.77 -7.40
N LEU A 209 1.67 -8.98 -8.32
CA LEU A 209 2.87 -9.26 -9.12
C LEU A 209 3.95 -8.24 -8.78
N ASN A 210 5.21 -8.68 -8.73
CA ASN A 210 6.33 -7.83 -8.37
C ASN A 210 7.61 -8.28 -9.11
N GLY A 211 8.48 -7.30 -9.45
CA GLY A 211 9.76 -7.55 -10.11
C GLY A 211 9.65 -7.73 -11.62
N ASN A 212 10.65 -8.39 -12.21
CA ASN A 212 10.74 -8.61 -13.64
C ASN A 212 10.25 -10.01 -14.01
N ALA A 213 9.37 -10.09 -14.99
CA ALA A 213 8.91 -11.37 -15.48
C ALA A 213 8.45 -11.31 -16.93
N VAL A 214 8.54 -12.43 -17.62
CA VAL A 214 7.87 -12.67 -18.90
C VAL A 214 6.71 -13.62 -18.64
N TYR A 215 5.52 -13.18 -19.02
CA TYR A 215 4.28 -13.95 -18.98
C TYR A 215 3.91 -14.32 -20.43
N LEU A 216 4.02 -15.58 -20.79
CA LEU A 216 3.76 -16.07 -22.14
C LEU A 216 2.52 -16.97 -22.12
N HIS A 217 1.51 -16.63 -22.94
CA HIS A 217 0.26 -17.39 -23.05
C HIS A 217 -0.46 -17.61 -21.72
N CYS A 218 -0.31 -16.65 -20.79
CA CYS A 218 -0.90 -16.72 -19.46
C CYS A 218 -2.31 -16.14 -19.43
N ASP A 219 -3.12 -16.58 -18.45
CA ASP A 219 -4.41 -15.97 -18.21
C ASP A 219 -4.54 -15.47 -16.76
N PHE A 220 -5.22 -14.34 -16.62
CA PHE A 220 -5.34 -13.62 -15.37
C PHE A 220 -6.81 -13.32 -15.06
N ASP A 221 -7.25 -13.69 -13.87
CA ASP A 221 -8.52 -13.27 -13.31
C ASP A 221 -8.27 -12.12 -12.32
N PHE A 222 -8.54 -10.88 -12.75
CA PHE A 222 -8.33 -9.69 -11.93
C PHE A 222 -9.59 -9.33 -11.14
N TYR A 223 -9.54 -9.53 -9.82
CA TYR A 223 -10.62 -9.19 -8.88
C TYR A 223 -10.49 -7.80 -8.25
N GLY A 224 -9.39 -7.11 -8.49
CA GLY A 224 -9.12 -5.76 -8.02
C GLY A 224 -8.28 -4.95 -9.00
N GLY A 225 -8.06 -3.68 -8.71
CA GLY A 225 -7.21 -2.79 -9.50
C GLY A 225 -5.74 -2.90 -9.13
N CYS A 226 -4.86 -2.51 -10.06
CA CYS A 226 -3.40 -2.41 -9.85
C CYS A 226 -2.74 -3.72 -9.41
N PRO A 227 -2.87 -4.84 -10.18
CA PRO A 227 -2.31 -6.13 -9.78
C PRO A 227 -0.78 -6.15 -9.77
N ILE A 228 -0.09 -5.24 -10.46
CA ILE A 228 1.36 -5.13 -10.43
C ILE A 228 1.75 -4.07 -9.41
N TYR A 229 2.54 -4.44 -8.39
CA TYR A 229 3.04 -3.48 -7.40
C TYR A 229 4.12 -2.59 -7.99
N ALA A 230 5.21 -3.18 -8.46
CA ALA A 230 6.30 -2.49 -9.14
C ALA A 230 7.09 -3.45 -10.02
N THR A 231 7.72 -2.93 -11.07
CA THR A 231 8.71 -3.66 -11.86
C THR A 231 10.06 -2.97 -11.76
N ASP A 232 11.13 -3.72 -12.00
CA ASP A 232 12.46 -3.15 -12.11
C ASP A 232 12.69 -2.50 -13.48
N ALA A 233 13.91 -2.04 -13.73
CA ALA A 233 14.28 -1.34 -14.96
C ALA A 233 14.00 -2.12 -16.26
N THR A 234 14.00 -3.47 -16.21
CA THR A 234 13.67 -4.30 -17.38
C THR A 234 12.18 -4.47 -17.62
N GLY A 235 11.35 -4.25 -16.59
CA GLY A 235 9.91 -4.31 -16.69
C GLY A 235 9.32 -5.72 -16.69
N SER A 236 7.99 -5.81 -16.81
CA SER A 236 7.23 -7.06 -16.97
C SER A 236 6.61 -7.10 -18.35
N ALA A 237 6.78 -8.23 -19.06
CA ALA A 237 6.26 -8.43 -20.40
C ALA A 237 5.12 -9.45 -20.39
N PHE A 238 3.96 -9.05 -20.93
CA PHE A 238 2.79 -9.89 -21.15
C PHE A 238 2.67 -10.16 -22.64
N LEU A 239 2.88 -11.40 -23.05
CA LEU A 239 2.93 -11.85 -24.44
C LEU A 239 1.80 -12.83 -24.68
N ASP A 240 0.84 -12.46 -25.53
CA ASP A 240 -0.37 -13.27 -25.84
C ASP A 240 -1.13 -13.74 -24.58
N CYS A 241 -1.33 -12.81 -23.65
CA CYS A 241 -2.04 -13.10 -22.41
C CYS A 241 -3.52 -12.75 -22.52
N LEU A 242 -4.34 -13.43 -21.71
CA LEU A 242 -5.76 -13.13 -21.53
C LEU A 242 -6.01 -12.53 -20.15
N PHE A 243 -6.62 -11.36 -20.13
CA PHE A 243 -7.01 -10.68 -18.88
C PHE A 243 -8.53 -10.69 -18.73
N ARG A 244 -9.05 -11.36 -17.71
CA ARG A 244 -10.46 -11.32 -17.33
C ARG A 244 -10.66 -10.35 -16.19
N ILE A 245 -11.43 -9.30 -16.44
CA ILE A 245 -11.73 -8.25 -15.47
C ILE A 245 -12.94 -8.71 -14.66
N CYS A 246 -12.68 -9.23 -13.45
CA CYS A 246 -13.68 -9.82 -12.55
C CYS A 246 -14.10 -8.85 -11.43
N GLY A 247 -13.30 -7.84 -11.14
CA GLY A 247 -13.48 -6.89 -10.04
C GLY A 247 -14.39 -5.71 -10.36
N HIS A 248 -14.54 -4.83 -9.38
CA HIS A 248 -15.31 -3.60 -9.53
C HIS A 248 -14.52 -2.54 -10.29
N ARG A 249 -15.24 -1.70 -11.02
CA ARG A 249 -14.70 -0.53 -11.67
C ARG A 249 -14.07 0.43 -10.66
N ASP A 250 -12.91 0.98 -11.00
CA ASP A 250 -12.29 2.04 -10.22
C ASP A 250 -13.14 3.32 -10.21
N ARG A 251 -13.08 4.08 -9.11
CA ARG A 251 -13.83 5.34 -8.94
C ARG A 251 -13.44 6.40 -9.96
N SER A 252 -12.21 6.37 -10.48
CA SER A 252 -11.74 7.30 -11.51
C SER A 252 -12.27 6.97 -12.90
N GLY A 253 -12.93 5.83 -13.07
CA GLY A 253 -13.62 5.44 -14.29
C GLY A 253 -12.92 4.41 -15.14
N ALA A 254 -11.67 4.04 -14.88
CA ALA A 254 -11.04 2.91 -15.53
C ALA A 254 -11.61 1.59 -15.01
N ASP A 255 -11.71 0.62 -15.91
CA ASP A 255 -12.20 -0.70 -15.56
C ASP A 255 -11.08 -1.56 -14.99
N GLN A 256 -9.85 -1.34 -15.45
CA GLN A 256 -8.67 -2.01 -14.96
C GLN A 256 -7.44 -1.10 -15.05
N TYR A 257 -6.60 -1.14 -14.01
CA TYR A 257 -5.22 -0.69 -14.02
C TYR A 257 -4.27 -1.86 -13.93
N PHE A 258 -3.08 -1.75 -14.53
CA PHE A 258 -2.04 -2.76 -14.35
C PHE A 258 -1.16 -2.48 -13.14
N MET A 259 -0.67 -1.25 -13.00
CA MET A 259 0.43 -0.92 -12.11
C MET A 259 0.04 0.04 -11.00
N LYS A 260 0.59 -0.18 -9.82
CA LYS A 260 0.47 0.68 -8.63
C LYS A 260 1.73 1.52 -8.38
N GLY A 261 2.90 0.95 -8.58
CA GLY A 261 4.19 1.60 -8.34
C GLY A 261 4.90 2.04 -9.61
N GLN A 262 6.22 1.83 -9.67
CA GLN A 262 7.12 2.25 -10.76
C GLN A 262 7.50 1.10 -11.68
N GLY A 263 8.00 1.44 -12.86
CA GLY A 263 8.59 0.51 -13.83
C GLY A 263 7.91 0.51 -15.20
N CYS A 264 8.38 -0.38 -16.06
CA CYS A 264 7.85 -0.55 -17.41
C CYS A 264 6.95 -1.78 -17.51
N VAL A 265 5.95 -1.71 -18.38
CA VAL A 265 5.06 -2.81 -18.72
C VAL A 265 4.99 -2.95 -20.22
N TYR A 266 5.11 -4.17 -20.71
CA TYR A 266 5.00 -4.50 -22.13
C TYR A 266 3.78 -5.38 -22.32
N VAL A 267 2.82 -4.96 -23.17
CA VAL A 267 1.55 -5.66 -23.38
C VAL A 267 1.39 -5.91 -24.88
N ILE A 268 1.68 -7.14 -25.30
CA ILE A 268 1.85 -7.49 -26.71
C ILE A 268 0.91 -8.64 -27.10
N GLY A 269 -0.03 -8.40 -28.02
CA GLY A 269 -0.95 -9.40 -28.50
C GLY A 269 -1.98 -9.89 -27.47
N CYS A 270 -2.26 -9.11 -26.45
CA CYS A 270 -3.11 -9.51 -25.33
C CYS A 270 -4.59 -9.26 -25.60
N ARG A 271 -5.44 -10.02 -24.90
CA ARG A 271 -6.91 -9.94 -24.97
C ARG A 271 -7.49 -9.59 -23.62
N PHE A 272 -8.63 -8.90 -23.62
CA PHE A 272 -9.30 -8.41 -22.41
C PHE A 272 -10.78 -8.78 -22.44
N GLU A 273 -11.24 -9.48 -21.42
CA GLU A 273 -12.64 -9.87 -21.25
C GLU A 273 -13.24 -9.24 -20.01
N ASN A 274 -14.42 -8.63 -20.13
CA ASN A 274 -15.14 -8.07 -19.01
C ASN A 274 -16.12 -9.10 -18.44
N LEU A 275 -15.78 -9.71 -17.31
CA LEU A 275 -16.63 -10.70 -16.61
C LEU A 275 -17.44 -10.08 -15.46
N ARG A 276 -17.38 -8.78 -15.27
CA ARG A 276 -18.18 -8.12 -14.22
C ARG A 276 -19.66 -8.22 -14.56
N LYS A 277 -20.47 -8.53 -13.55
CA LYS A 277 -21.93 -8.46 -13.68
C LYS A 277 -22.32 -7.01 -13.89
N GLU A 278 -22.82 -6.68 -15.08
CA GLU A 278 -23.33 -5.35 -15.38
C GLU A 278 -24.53 -5.06 -14.46
N SER A 279 -24.37 -4.09 -13.60
CA SER A 279 -25.52 -3.42 -12.99
C SER A 279 -26.06 -2.44 -14.01
N MET A 280 -27.20 -2.81 -14.64
CA MET A 280 -28.01 -1.99 -15.54
C MET A 280 -27.43 -1.66 -16.94
N GLY A 281 -27.61 -2.54 -17.89
CA GLY A 281 -28.15 -2.26 -19.22
C GLY A 281 -27.41 -1.37 -20.22
N THR A 282 -26.18 -0.93 -19.96
CA THR A 282 -25.40 -0.16 -20.94
C THR A 282 -24.07 -0.86 -21.22
N SER A 283 -23.97 -1.49 -22.39
CA SER A 283 -22.72 -1.94 -22.95
C SER A 283 -21.79 -0.76 -23.17
N ARG A 284 -20.85 -0.57 -22.26
CA ARG A 284 -19.78 0.41 -22.34
C ARG A 284 -18.49 -0.29 -22.78
N ALA A 285 -17.71 0.36 -23.66
CA ALA A 285 -16.38 -0.13 -24.00
C ALA A 285 -15.48 -0.25 -22.75
N LEU A 286 -14.75 -1.35 -22.66
CA LEU A 286 -13.78 -1.60 -21.60
C LEU A 286 -12.69 -0.51 -21.62
N GLN A 287 -12.37 0.04 -20.44
CA GLN A 287 -11.30 1.02 -20.29
C GLN A 287 -10.16 0.41 -19.46
N VAL A 288 -9.04 0.18 -20.12
CA VAL A 288 -7.82 -0.35 -19.51
C VAL A 288 -6.76 0.72 -19.48
N GLN A 289 -6.14 0.89 -18.31
CA GLN A 289 -5.02 1.82 -18.13
C GLN A 289 -3.87 1.10 -17.42
N TRP A 290 -2.65 1.35 -17.86
CA TRP A 290 -1.51 0.67 -17.27
C TRP A 290 -1.10 1.25 -15.90
N THR A 291 -1.40 2.52 -15.62
CA THR A 291 -1.15 3.10 -14.29
C THR A 291 -2.21 4.13 -13.91
N ARG A 292 -2.49 4.20 -12.62
CA ARG A 292 -3.35 5.22 -12.02
C ARG A 292 -2.59 6.54 -11.77
N TYR A 293 -1.29 6.42 -11.51
CA TYR A 293 -0.40 7.53 -11.16
C TYR A 293 0.85 7.48 -12.04
N PRO A 294 0.75 7.92 -13.32
CA PRO A 294 1.89 7.88 -14.23
C PRO A 294 3.09 8.64 -13.64
N GLN A 295 4.24 7.99 -13.64
CA GLN A 295 5.51 8.59 -13.26
C GLN A 295 6.36 8.75 -14.53
N PRO A 296 7.30 9.70 -14.57
CA PRO A 296 8.13 9.92 -15.76
C PRO A 296 8.88 8.67 -16.23
N GLU A 297 9.31 7.80 -15.31
CA GLU A 297 10.04 6.58 -15.61
C GLU A 297 9.12 5.39 -15.91
N THR A 298 7.80 5.56 -15.80
CA THR A 298 6.83 4.48 -15.95
C THR A 298 6.17 4.55 -17.30
N MET A 299 6.42 3.58 -18.18
CA MET A 299 5.89 3.53 -19.54
C MET A 299 5.23 2.19 -19.85
N CYS A 300 4.16 2.23 -20.65
CA CYS A 300 3.60 1.05 -21.27
C CYS A 300 3.99 0.99 -22.74
N TYR A 301 4.43 -0.17 -23.18
CA TYR A 301 4.69 -0.45 -24.60
C TYR A 301 3.65 -1.46 -25.07
N ALA A 302 2.85 -1.10 -26.05
CA ALA A 302 1.68 -1.86 -26.46
C ALA A 302 1.69 -2.16 -27.98
N TYR A 303 1.22 -3.37 -28.34
CA TYR A 303 1.03 -3.76 -29.73
C TYR A 303 0.01 -4.89 -29.85
N GLY A 304 -0.87 -4.81 -30.84
CA GLY A 304 -1.73 -5.92 -31.26
C GLY A 304 -2.77 -6.39 -30.25
N ASN A 305 -3.07 -5.56 -29.24
CA ASN A 305 -4.08 -5.86 -28.23
C ASN A 305 -5.48 -5.60 -28.79
N ASP A 306 -6.48 -6.37 -28.34
CA ASP A 306 -7.88 -6.17 -28.74
C ASP A 306 -8.54 -4.96 -28.07
N THR A 307 -7.93 -4.43 -27.04
CA THR A 307 -8.40 -3.28 -26.27
C THR A 307 -7.28 -2.24 -26.13
N PRO A 308 -7.57 -0.94 -26.43
CA PRO A 308 -6.60 0.11 -26.23
C PRO A 308 -6.20 0.27 -24.76
N ILE A 309 -4.91 0.50 -24.51
CA ILE A 309 -4.37 0.73 -23.17
C ILE A 309 -4.01 2.21 -23.03
N GLY A 310 -4.57 2.86 -22.01
CA GLY A 310 -4.26 4.26 -21.68
C GLY A 310 -3.34 4.40 -20.46
N PRO A 311 -3.02 5.61 -20.06
CA PRO A 311 -3.22 6.85 -20.82
C PRO A 311 -2.28 6.96 -22.03
N ALA A 312 -2.74 7.56 -23.12
CA ALA A 312 -2.02 7.60 -24.40
C ALA A 312 -0.66 8.31 -24.29
N GLU A 313 -0.55 9.35 -23.48
CA GLU A 313 0.68 10.12 -23.26
C GLU A 313 1.81 9.32 -22.58
N HIS A 314 1.47 8.21 -21.92
CA HIS A 314 2.43 7.31 -21.27
C HIS A 314 2.44 5.91 -21.92
N THR A 315 1.81 5.76 -23.08
CA THR A 315 1.75 4.50 -23.81
C THR A 315 2.41 4.66 -25.17
N VAL A 316 3.39 3.82 -25.46
CA VAL A 316 4.07 3.75 -26.74
C VAL A 316 3.42 2.66 -27.58
N ASP A 317 2.78 3.06 -28.69
CA ASP A 317 2.31 2.13 -29.70
C ASP A 317 3.51 1.67 -30.56
N LEU A 318 3.78 0.38 -30.54
CA LEU A 318 4.88 -0.24 -31.29
C LEU A 318 4.53 -0.58 -32.75
N THR A 319 3.32 -0.24 -33.21
CA THR A 319 2.90 -0.49 -34.62
C THR A 319 3.87 0.17 -35.60
N GLY A 320 4.46 -0.62 -36.49
CA GLY A 320 5.44 -0.17 -37.47
C GLY A 320 6.81 0.24 -36.88
N LYS A 321 7.05 0.04 -35.62
CA LYS A 321 8.31 0.37 -34.98
C LYS A 321 9.28 -0.82 -34.99
N LYS A 322 10.57 -0.56 -35.21
CA LYS A 322 11.61 -1.61 -35.16
C LYS A 322 11.69 -2.29 -33.79
N GLY A 323 11.43 -1.55 -32.69
CA GLY A 323 11.42 -2.07 -31.34
C GLY A 323 10.41 -3.19 -31.07
N LEU A 324 9.38 -3.33 -31.93
CA LEU A 324 8.43 -4.45 -31.83
C LEU A 324 9.12 -5.82 -31.97
N ARG A 325 10.16 -5.93 -32.78
CA ARG A 325 10.91 -7.17 -33.00
C ARG A 325 11.54 -7.74 -31.72
N ALA A 326 11.66 -6.90 -30.73
CA ALA A 326 12.10 -7.28 -29.40
C ALA A 326 11.17 -8.30 -28.73
N PHE A 327 9.89 -8.24 -29.06
CA PHE A 327 8.83 -9.04 -28.43
C PHE A 327 8.14 -9.96 -29.43
N TRP A 328 8.05 -9.52 -30.68
CA TRP A 328 7.23 -10.13 -31.72
C TRP A 328 8.00 -10.27 -33.00
N ILE A 329 8.10 -11.49 -33.53
CA ILE A 329 8.77 -11.79 -34.81
C ILE A 329 7.79 -12.53 -35.71
N GLU A 330 7.53 -12.01 -36.88
CA GLU A 330 6.81 -12.72 -37.95
C GLU A 330 7.78 -13.65 -38.68
N THR A 331 7.44 -14.94 -38.69
CA THR A 331 8.17 -15.98 -39.39
C THR A 331 7.29 -16.60 -40.49
N LYS A 332 7.87 -17.41 -41.36
CA LYS A 332 7.09 -18.16 -42.38
C LYS A 332 6.07 -19.13 -41.78
N SER A 333 6.27 -19.54 -40.54
CA SER A 333 5.41 -20.44 -39.77
C SER A 333 4.41 -19.71 -38.88
N GLY A 334 4.38 -18.36 -38.94
CA GLY A 334 3.51 -17.54 -38.11
C GLY A 334 4.28 -16.67 -37.13
N VAL A 335 3.56 -16.09 -36.18
CA VAL A 335 4.15 -15.23 -35.13
C VAL A 335 4.88 -16.07 -34.09
N GLN A 336 6.03 -15.55 -33.69
CA GLN A 336 6.81 -16.07 -32.57
C GLN A 336 7.07 -14.94 -31.56
N TYR A 337 6.82 -15.20 -30.29
CA TYR A 337 7.16 -14.26 -29.21
C TYR A 337 8.62 -14.47 -28.80
N ASN A 338 9.40 -13.39 -28.76
CA ASN A 338 10.85 -13.44 -28.59
C ASN A 338 11.26 -13.46 -27.11
N VAL A 339 10.91 -14.51 -26.39
CA VAL A 339 11.16 -14.69 -24.96
C VAL A 339 12.65 -14.73 -24.66
N ARG A 340 13.47 -15.39 -25.51
CA ARG A 340 14.91 -15.45 -25.36
C ARG A 340 15.54 -14.07 -25.27
N ASN A 341 15.15 -13.11 -26.12
CA ASN A 341 15.68 -11.75 -26.05
C ASN A 341 15.44 -11.08 -24.70
N LEU A 342 14.33 -11.38 -24.05
CA LEU A 342 13.98 -10.80 -22.76
C LEU A 342 14.72 -11.45 -21.59
N LEU A 343 15.13 -12.71 -21.73
CA LEU A 343 15.62 -13.52 -20.62
C LEU A 343 17.09 -13.93 -20.73
N ARG A 344 17.70 -13.88 -21.91
CA ARG A 344 19.03 -14.46 -22.14
C ARG A 344 20.14 -13.92 -21.22
N GLY A 345 20.08 -12.65 -20.83
CA GLY A 345 21.13 -12.02 -20.03
C GLY A 345 22.52 -12.14 -20.67
N THR A 346 23.56 -12.27 -19.84
CA THR A 346 24.95 -12.49 -20.28
C THR A 346 25.33 -13.96 -20.45
N ASP A 347 24.53 -14.84 -19.91
CA ASP A 347 24.72 -16.30 -19.88
C ASP A 347 23.87 -17.04 -20.91
N ASP A 348 23.12 -16.29 -21.71
CA ASP A 348 22.31 -16.76 -22.81
C ASP A 348 21.24 -17.80 -22.40
N TRP A 349 20.60 -17.55 -21.25
CA TRP A 349 19.52 -18.41 -20.79
C TRP A 349 18.36 -18.44 -21.77
N ASP A 350 18.05 -19.62 -22.30
CA ASP A 350 17.04 -19.86 -23.31
C ASP A 350 16.11 -21.02 -22.87
N PRO A 351 15.15 -20.73 -21.96
CA PRO A 351 14.27 -21.76 -21.38
C PRO A 351 13.35 -22.43 -22.40
N LEU A 352 13.12 -21.82 -23.57
CA LEU A 352 12.26 -22.34 -24.63
C LEU A 352 13.03 -22.94 -25.81
N GLY A 353 14.37 -22.93 -25.78
CA GLY A 353 15.18 -23.42 -26.90
C GLY A 353 15.04 -22.58 -28.17
N GLN A 354 14.71 -21.31 -28.04
CA GLN A 354 14.42 -20.42 -29.17
C GLN A 354 15.64 -20.14 -30.05
N ARG A 355 16.86 -20.28 -29.52
CA ARG A 355 18.13 -20.15 -30.26
C ARG A 355 18.15 -21.01 -31.52
N GLU A 356 17.57 -22.21 -31.47
CA GLU A 356 17.63 -23.17 -32.57
C GLU A 356 16.80 -22.73 -33.79
N TYR A 357 15.74 -21.96 -33.60
CA TYR A 357 14.81 -21.60 -34.68
C TYR A 357 14.54 -20.09 -34.87
N LEU A 358 14.82 -19.24 -33.89
CA LEU A 358 14.84 -17.80 -34.06
C LEU A 358 16.25 -17.39 -34.47
N GLN A 359 16.45 -17.19 -35.78
CA GLN A 359 17.72 -16.68 -36.30
C GLN A 359 17.84 -15.21 -35.95
N GLU A 360 18.82 -14.92 -35.11
CA GLU A 360 18.90 -13.73 -34.35
C GLU A 360 19.55 -12.54 -34.92
N ALA A 361 20.07 -12.60 -35.99
CA ALA A 361 21.09 -11.70 -36.57
C ALA A 361 20.94 -10.20 -36.24
N GLU A 362 19.82 -9.78 -35.72
CA GLU A 362 19.55 -8.35 -35.49
C GLU A 362 18.89 -8.02 -34.19
N THR A 363 18.59 -9.01 -33.31
CA THR A 363 17.89 -8.73 -32.08
C THR A 363 18.77 -8.24 -30.93
N GLU A 364 20.07 -8.52 -31.00
CA GLU A 364 21.05 -8.12 -29.97
C GLU A 364 21.19 -6.62 -29.82
N HIS A 365 21.01 -5.91 -30.90
CA HIS A 365 21.09 -4.44 -30.96
C HIS A 365 19.74 -3.75 -31.00
N LEU A 366 18.65 -4.45 -30.63
CA LEU A 366 17.35 -3.80 -30.53
C LEU A 366 17.25 -2.96 -29.27
N PRO A 367 16.91 -1.67 -29.40
CA PRO A 367 16.65 -0.84 -28.25
C PRO A 367 15.36 -1.28 -27.56
N VAL A 368 15.39 -1.45 -26.26
CA VAL A 368 14.22 -1.89 -25.45
C VAL A 368 13.66 -0.80 -24.58
N GLN A 369 14.49 0.18 -24.22
CA GLN A 369 14.06 1.26 -23.33
C GLN A 369 14.88 2.53 -23.63
N LEU A 370 14.21 3.69 -23.61
CA LEU A 370 14.88 4.99 -23.53
C LEU A 370 14.95 5.40 -22.06
N VAL A 371 16.14 5.73 -21.58
CA VAL A 371 16.40 6.09 -20.18
C VAL A 371 16.91 7.52 -20.12
N LEU A 372 16.28 8.36 -19.30
CA LEU A 372 16.79 9.66 -18.91
C LEU A 372 17.55 9.54 -17.59
N SER A 373 18.65 10.29 -17.47
CA SER A 373 19.45 10.29 -16.23
C SER A 373 18.67 10.77 -14.99
N ARG A 374 17.55 11.46 -15.18
CA ARG A 374 16.61 11.87 -14.13
C ARG A 374 15.20 11.93 -14.68
N GLY A 375 14.23 11.43 -13.93
CA GLY A 375 12.79 11.53 -14.23
C GLY A 375 12.14 12.79 -13.67
N ASN A 376 12.75 13.39 -12.62
CA ASN A 376 12.30 14.64 -12.02
C ASN A 376 13.43 15.65 -12.02
N VAL A 377 13.12 16.86 -12.44
CA VAL A 377 14.04 18.01 -12.53
C VAL A 377 13.41 19.19 -11.82
N GLU A 378 14.11 19.78 -10.88
CA GLU A 378 13.73 21.02 -10.25
C GLU A 378 14.72 22.13 -10.68
N LEU A 379 14.20 23.20 -11.31
CA LEU A 379 14.97 24.35 -11.77
C LEU A 379 14.69 25.54 -10.85
N THR A 380 15.47 25.63 -9.78
CA THR A 380 15.36 26.69 -8.79
C THR A 380 16.03 27.97 -9.25
N GLU A 381 15.84 29.06 -8.54
CA GLU A 381 16.49 30.35 -8.82
C GLU A 381 18.03 30.27 -8.73
N GLU A 382 18.53 29.40 -7.83
CA GLU A 382 19.98 29.16 -7.67
C GLU A 382 20.52 28.21 -8.76
N HIS A 383 19.68 27.31 -9.24
CA HIS A 383 20.01 26.31 -10.25
C HIS A 383 19.00 26.36 -11.40
N ARG A 384 19.06 27.43 -12.20
CA ARG A 384 18.15 27.70 -13.32
C ARG A 384 18.36 26.80 -14.54
N SER A 385 19.42 26.02 -14.53
CA SER A 385 19.68 25.06 -15.61
C SER A 385 20.13 23.72 -15.07
N LEU A 386 19.75 22.65 -15.76
CA LEU A 386 20.16 21.29 -15.46
C LEU A 386 20.32 20.51 -16.77
N THR A 387 21.38 19.71 -16.85
CA THR A 387 21.61 18.83 -17.99
C THR A 387 21.20 17.41 -17.65
N LEU A 388 20.40 16.82 -18.53
CA LEU A 388 20.03 15.41 -18.53
C LEU A 388 20.77 14.70 -19.65
N SER A 389 21.13 13.44 -19.45
CA SER A 389 21.53 12.55 -20.54
C SER A 389 20.39 11.60 -20.90
N ALA A 390 20.27 11.31 -22.18
CA ALA A 390 19.30 10.35 -22.72
C ALA A 390 20.07 9.19 -23.36
N GLN A 391 19.87 7.97 -22.85
CA GLN A 391 20.52 6.78 -23.34
C GLN A 391 19.50 5.70 -23.68
N VAL A 392 19.82 4.86 -24.63
CA VAL A 392 18.99 3.70 -24.99
C VAL A 392 19.58 2.45 -24.37
N LYS A 393 18.74 1.69 -23.67
CA LYS A 393 19.05 0.37 -23.17
C LYS A 393 18.71 -0.66 -24.25
N TYR A 394 19.65 -1.57 -24.49
CA TYR A 394 19.49 -2.69 -25.40
C TYR A 394 19.22 -3.99 -24.64
N PHE A 395 18.76 -5.03 -25.34
CA PHE A 395 18.53 -6.34 -24.71
C PHE A 395 19.77 -6.93 -24.02
N SER A 396 20.96 -6.63 -24.53
CA SER A 396 22.22 -6.99 -23.88
C SER A 396 22.39 -6.39 -22.49
N GLY A 397 21.50 -5.45 -22.09
CA GLY A 397 21.67 -4.64 -20.88
C GLY A 397 22.62 -3.46 -21.07
N GLU A 398 23.24 -3.34 -22.24
CA GLU A 398 24.15 -2.25 -22.59
C GLU A 398 23.39 -0.94 -22.70
N MET A 399 24.00 0.14 -22.21
CA MET A 399 23.49 1.49 -22.36
C MET A 399 24.31 2.20 -23.43
N GLN A 400 23.64 2.71 -24.46
CA GLN A 400 24.31 3.43 -25.55
C GLN A 400 23.64 4.78 -25.82
N GLU A 401 24.43 5.69 -26.36
CA GLU A 401 23.91 6.94 -26.88
C GLU A 401 23.12 6.68 -28.18
N HIS A 402 22.00 7.38 -28.34
CA HIS A 402 21.21 7.29 -29.55
C HIS A 402 21.19 8.63 -30.27
N PRO A 403 21.67 8.73 -31.53
CA PRO A 403 21.91 10.00 -32.17
C PRO A 403 20.61 10.78 -32.55
N GLU A 404 19.49 10.06 -32.72
CA GLU A 404 18.26 10.65 -33.23
C GLU A 404 17.15 10.63 -32.18
N LEU A 405 17.04 11.72 -31.42
CA LEU A 405 16.01 11.92 -30.41
C LEU A 405 15.10 13.07 -30.81
N THR A 406 13.81 12.90 -30.67
CA THR A 406 12.82 13.98 -30.72
C THR A 406 12.47 14.40 -29.32
N CYS A 407 12.50 15.70 -29.05
CA CYS A 407 12.17 16.24 -27.72
C CYS A 407 11.00 17.22 -27.87
N GLU A 408 10.00 17.06 -27.01
CA GLU A 408 8.83 17.92 -26.91
C GLU A 408 8.67 18.37 -25.46
N ILE A 409 8.38 19.65 -25.26
CA ILE A 409 8.10 20.23 -23.95
C ILE A 409 6.66 20.69 -23.91
N THR A 410 5.93 20.23 -22.91
CA THR A 410 4.61 20.76 -22.55
C THR A 410 4.81 21.69 -21.37
N GLU A 411 4.50 22.97 -21.55
CA GLU A 411 4.64 24.01 -20.54
C GLU A 411 3.34 24.18 -19.74
N ASP A 412 3.46 24.31 -18.41
CA ASP A 412 2.39 24.68 -17.50
C ASP A 412 2.93 25.63 -16.42
N GLY A 413 2.54 26.91 -16.52
CA GLY A 413 2.84 27.93 -15.52
C GLY A 413 4.27 28.47 -15.52
N SER A 414 5.16 27.97 -16.38
CA SER A 414 6.54 28.46 -16.50
C SER A 414 7.07 28.27 -17.93
N ARG A 415 8.18 28.93 -18.25
CA ARG A 415 8.86 28.81 -19.56
C ARG A 415 10.08 27.92 -19.44
N ILE A 416 10.18 26.94 -20.33
CA ILE A 416 11.32 26.04 -20.43
C ILE A 416 12.00 26.22 -21.79
N ARG A 417 13.30 26.45 -21.75
CA ARG A 417 14.14 26.42 -22.94
C ARG A 417 15.02 25.19 -22.91
N LEU A 418 14.95 24.40 -23.96
CA LEU A 418 15.78 23.22 -24.16
C LEU A 418 16.94 23.56 -25.12
N GLN A 419 18.14 23.20 -24.72
CA GLN A 419 19.31 23.18 -25.58
C GLN A 419 19.84 21.76 -25.66
N ARG A 420 20.01 21.25 -26.86
CA ARG A 420 20.52 19.88 -27.09
C ARG A 420 21.95 19.94 -27.63
N GLN A 421 22.82 19.09 -27.05
CA GLN A 421 24.15 18.84 -27.60
C GLN A 421 24.41 17.32 -27.55
N GLY A 422 24.26 16.67 -28.69
CA GLY A 422 24.32 15.20 -28.77
C GLY A 422 23.21 14.55 -27.93
N GLN A 423 23.60 13.82 -26.91
CA GLN A 423 22.72 13.15 -25.93
C GLN A 423 22.40 13.99 -24.70
N GLU A 424 23.07 15.11 -24.56
CA GLU A 424 22.84 16.04 -23.47
C GLU A 424 21.70 16.98 -23.78
N LEU A 425 20.77 17.06 -22.86
CA LEU A 425 19.57 17.88 -22.89
C LEU A 425 19.66 18.89 -21.74
N THR A 426 20.08 20.10 -22.05
CA THR A 426 20.18 21.16 -21.05
C THR A 426 18.87 21.94 -21.02
N LEU A 427 18.21 21.89 -19.86
CA LEU A 427 16.95 22.60 -19.58
C LEU A 427 17.25 23.89 -18.84
N TYR A 428 16.59 24.97 -19.24
CA TYR A 428 16.62 26.27 -18.56
C TYR A 428 15.18 26.64 -18.22
N GLY A 429 14.90 26.94 -16.94
CA GLY A 429 13.57 27.28 -16.47
C GLY A 429 13.46 28.72 -15.95
N GLU A 430 12.37 29.39 -16.28
CA GLU A 430 11.98 30.68 -15.74
C GLU A 430 10.51 30.67 -15.36
N ASN A 431 10.20 31.10 -14.14
CA ASN A 431 8.83 31.19 -13.67
C ASN A 431 8.55 32.56 -13.02
N ASN A 432 7.78 33.35 -13.74
CA ASN A 432 7.32 34.66 -13.28
C ASN A 432 5.87 34.62 -12.73
N ASP A 433 5.24 33.44 -12.71
CA ASP A 433 3.93 33.25 -12.08
C ASP A 433 4.10 33.13 -10.54
N VAL A 434 2.99 33.16 -9.83
CA VAL A 434 2.91 32.93 -8.37
C VAL A 434 2.79 31.44 -8.04
N ARG A 435 2.47 30.60 -9.00
CA ARG A 435 2.33 29.14 -8.87
C ARG A 435 3.59 28.44 -9.36
N THR A 436 3.89 27.32 -8.72
CA THR A 436 4.94 26.41 -9.23
C THR A 436 4.54 25.88 -10.61
N GLY A 437 5.38 26.11 -11.61
CA GLY A 437 5.23 25.55 -12.94
C GLY A 437 5.52 24.06 -12.92
N LYS A 438 4.63 23.27 -13.54
CA LYS A 438 4.78 21.82 -13.74
C LYS A 438 4.83 21.54 -15.22
N ASN A 439 6.02 21.33 -15.74
CA ASN A 439 6.27 21.13 -17.15
C ASN A 439 6.68 19.70 -17.40
N ARG A 440 6.65 19.28 -18.64
CA ARG A 440 6.95 17.90 -19.01
C ARG A 440 7.84 17.88 -20.24
N LEU A 441 8.97 17.23 -20.15
CA LEU A 441 9.82 16.88 -21.29
C LEU A 441 9.49 15.46 -21.74
N SER A 442 9.09 15.29 -22.98
CA SER A 442 8.94 14.00 -23.65
C SER A 442 10.09 13.81 -24.64
N VAL A 443 10.83 12.73 -24.50
CA VAL A 443 11.93 12.37 -25.40
C VAL A 443 11.56 11.08 -26.10
N ARG A 444 11.76 11.02 -27.43
CA ARG A 444 11.41 9.84 -28.21
C ARG A 444 12.55 9.51 -29.18
N THR A 445 12.74 8.21 -29.42
CA THR A 445 13.57 7.71 -30.51
C THR A 445 12.74 7.60 -31.78
N GLU A 446 13.37 7.52 -32.95
CA GLU A 446 12.68 7.21 -34.21
C GLU A 446 12.00 5.82 -34.19
N THR A 447 12.52 4.91 -33.40
CA THR A 447 11.97 3.56 -33.21
C THR A 447 10.72 3.53 -32.34
N GLY A 448 10.34 4.67 -31.75
CA GLY A 448 9.12 4.84 -30.95
C GLY A 448 9.28 4.63 -29.44
N LEU A 449 10.48 4.33 -28.95
CA LEU A 449 10.73 4.34 -27.51
C LEU A 449 10.59 5.77 -26.99
N ALA A 450 10.02 5.91 -25.81
CA ALA A 450 9.80 7.22 -25.19
C ALA A 450 10.25 7.20 -23.74
N ALA A 451 10.67 8.36 -23.26
CA ALA A 451 10.91 8.63 -21.84
C ALA A 451 10.43 10.04 -21.51
N VAL A 452 10.05 10.24 -20.26
CA VAL A 452 9.48 11.49 -19.80
C VAL A 452 10.21 11.96 -18.56
N ALA A 453 10.43 13.29 -18.47
CA ALA A 453 10.88 13.94 -17.26
C ALA A 453 9.89 15.04 -16.85
N GLU A 454 9.50 15.07 -15.58
CA GLU A 454 8.77 16.21 -15.01
C GLU A 454 9.75 17.31 -14.63
N ILE A 455 9.40 18.55 -15.01
CA ILE A 455 10.24 19.72 -14.76
C ILE A 455 9.43 20.66 -13.85
N ILE A 456 9.90 20.79 -12.63
CA ILE A 456 9.31 21.68 -11.63
C ILE A 456 10.10 22.98 -11.63
N VAL A 457 9.41 24.09 -11.83
CA VAL A 457 10.02 25.42 -11.77
C VAL A 457 9.30 26.25 -10.71
N PRO A 458 9.87 26.37 -9.51
CA PRO A 458 9.33 27.27 -8.50
C PRO A 458 9.25 28.71 -8.99
N PRO A 459 8.31 29.50 -8.49
CA PRO A 459 8.25 30.92 -8.77
C PRO A 459 9.57 31.63 -8.47
N THR A 460 9.92 32.61 -9.29
CA THR A 460 11.03 33.53 -8.96
C THR A 460 10.73 34.24 -7.65
N THR A 461 11.73 34.30 -6.77
CA THR A 461 11.59 34.92 -5.46
C THR A 461 11.26 36.42 -5.59
N ARG A 462 10.11 36.80 -5.06
CA ARG A 462 9.63 38.19 -5.01
C ARG A 462 10.07 38.88 -3.71
N PRO A 463 10.03 40.20 -3.64
CA PRO A 463 10.17 40.90 -2.38
C PRO A 463 9.14 40.44 -1.34
N ALA A 464 9.45 40.59 -0.07
CA ALA A 464 8.52 40.28 1.02
C ALA A 464 7.20 41.06 0.85
N PRO A 465 6.04 40.42 1.15
CA PRO A 465 4.75 41.08 1.02
C PRO A 465 4.61 42.21 2.06
N LYS A 466 3.90 43.25 1.70
CA LYS A 466 3.57 44.35 2.61
C LYS A 466 2.34 44.03 3.45
N TRP A 467 2.27 44.57 4.62
CA TRP A 467 1.08 44.49 5.45
C TRP A 467 -0.02 45.41 4.89
N LYS A 468 -1.14 44.82 4.53
CA LYS A 468 -2.38 45.56 4.28
C LYS A 468 -3.06 45.90 5.61
N GLN A 469 -3.00 44.97 6.57
CA GLN A 469 -3.36 45.17 7.96
C GLN A 469 -2.26 44.57 8.85
N SER A 470 -1.70 45.43 9.75
CA SER A 470 -0.70 44.98 10.70
C SER A 470 -1.22 43.91 11.65
N PRO A 471 -0.37 42.96 12.09
CA PRO A 471 -0.78 41.91 12.99
C PRO A 471 -1.33 42.41 14.33
N TYR A 472 -2.40 41.80 14.81
CA TYR A 472 -2.92 41.96 16.16
C TYR A 472 -3.51 40.65 16.66
N VAL A 473 -3.66 40.51 17.97
CA VAL A 473 -4.22 39.28 18.59
C VAL A 473 -5.52 39.62 19.31
N THR A 474 -6.48 38.72 19.16
CA THR A 474 -7.69 38.71 20.02
C THR A 474 -7.67 37.45 20.88
N CYS A 475 -8.22 37.55 22.08
CA CYS A 475 -8.39 36.43 23.00
C CYS A 475 -9.86 36.25 23.37
N ARG A 476 -10.36 35.06 23.18
CA ARG A 476 -11.71 34.66 23.63
C ARG A 476 -11.65 33.29 24.24
N LYS A 477 -12.00 33.14 25.51
CA LYS A 477 -11.97 31.84 26.23
C LYS A 477 -10.64 31.12 26.04
N ARG A 478 -9.51 31.78 26.35
CA ARG A 478 -8.14 31.31 26.13
C ARG A 478 -7.76 30.96 24.69
N MET A 479 -8.66 31.13 23.72
CA MET A 479 -8.30 31.02 22.33
C MET A 479 -7.69 32.33 21.86
N PHE A 480 -6.38 32.36 21.66
CA PHE A 480 -5.68 33.47 21.02
C PHE A 480 -5.79 33.32 19.52
N THR A 481 -6.24 34.39 18.84
CA THR A 481 -6.35 34.37 17.37
C THR A 481 -5.56 35.55 16.82
N LEU A 482 -4.58 35.25 15.98
CA LEU A 482 -3.77 36.22 15.25
C LEU A 482 -4.52 36.68 14.00
N HIS A 483 -4.66 37.97 13.83
CA HIS A 483 -5.27 38.60 12.67
C HIS A 483 -4.25 39.49 11.97
N TYR A 484 -4.20 39.37 10.65
CA TYR A 484 -3.43 40.25 9.76
C TYR A 484 -3.93 40.06 8.33
N GLU A 485 -3.60 41.01 7.46
CA GLU A 485 -3.77 40.93 6.03
C GLU A 485 -2.46 41.35 5.33
N LEU A 486 -2.13 40.62 4.23
CA LEU A 486 -0.99 40.93 3.36
C LEU A 486 -1.45 41.35 1.97
N GLU A 487 -0.65 42.15 1.30
CA GLU A 487 -0.76 42.40 -0.14
C GLU A 487 -0.18 41.21 -0.87
N LEU A 488 -1.05 40.31 -1.32
CA LEU A 488 -0.64 39.00 -1.86
C LEU A 488 -0.38 38.98 -3.37
N GLU A 489 -0.91 39.94 -4.10
CA GLU A 489 -0.76 40.06 -5.57
C GLU A 489 -0.98 38.74 -6.32
N GLY A 490 -1.98 37.97 -5.88
CA GLY A 490 -2.33 36.65 -6.45
C GLY A 490 -1.57 35.45 -5.84
N ALA A 491 -0.55 35.70 -5.02
CA ALA A 491 0.17 34.65 -4.30
C ALA A 491 -0.60 34.15 -3.08
N GLN A 492 -0.15 33.08 -2.48
CA GLN A 492 -0.73 32.51 -1.25
C GLN A 492 0.07 32.95 -0.02
N ASP A 493 -0.63 33.24 1.07
CA ASP A 493 0.00 33.51 2.38
C ASP A 493 0.76 32.26 2.87
N ALA A 494 2.05 32.41 3.08
CA ALA A 494 2.96 31.39 3.60
C ALA A 494 3.77 31.93 4.77
N SER A 495 3.21 32.91 5.52
CA SER A 495 3.85 33.55 6.66
C SER A 495 4.27 32.54 7.71
N LEU A 496 5.44 32.73 8.28
CA LEU A 496 5.90 31.95 9.42
C LEU A 496 5.29 32.55 10.70
N ILE A 497 4.49 31.76 11.40
CA ILE A 497 3.84 32.13 12.66
C ILE A 497 4.37 31.19 13.74
N CYS A 498 4.96 31.79 14.79
CA CYS A 498 5.48 31.09 15.95
C CYS A 498 4.77 31.57 17.21
N TRP A 499 4.11 30.64 17.91
CA TRP A 499 3.59 30.91 19.25
C TRP A 499 4.60 30.45 20.29
N GLU A 500 4.80 31.27 21.31
CA GLU A 500 5.80 31.06 22.36
C GLU A 500 5.19 31.32 23.73
N LEU A 501 5.63 30.54 24.72
CA LEU A 501 5.36 30.80 26.13
C LEU A 501 6.65 31.21 26.81
N GLU A 502 6.54 32.22 27.68
CA GLU A 502 7.62 32.65 28.56
C GLU A 502 7.21 32.47 30.02
N GLN A 503 7.95 31.64 30.75
CA GLN A 503 7.70 31.32 32.13
C GLN A 503 9.03 31.24 32.88
N ASP A 504 9.12 31.89 34.04
CA ASP A 504 10.33 31.94 34.88
C ASP A 504 11.57 32.44 34.13
N GLY A 505 11.39 33.34 33.14
CA GLY A 505 12.46 33.90 32.32
C GLY A 505 12.94 32.99 31.18
N GLU A 506 12.35 31.81 31.04
CA GLU A 506 12.60 30.92 29.91
C GLU A 506 11.48 31.02 28.87
N ARG A 507 11.89 31.23 27.60
CA ARG A 507 10.96 31.29 26.47
C ARG A 507 11.07 30.03 25.64
N ARG A 508 9.95 29.40 25.35
CA ARG A 508 9.87 28.18 24.52
C ARG A 508 8.84 28.32 23.39
N THR A 509 9.18 27.86 22.21
CA THR A 509 8.26 27.74 21.09
C THR A 509 7.27 26.62 21.34
N VAL A 510 5.97 26.93 21.21
CA VAL A 510 4.88 25.98 21.47
C VAL A 510 4.12 25.62 20.21
N SER A 511 4.23 26.42 19.17
CA SER A 511 3.61 26.15 17.88
C SER A 511 4.32 26.92 16.76
N VAL A 512 4.52 26.27 15.62
CA VAL A 512 5.13 26.85 14.42
C VAL A 512 4.26 26.52 13.21
N SER A 513 3.96 27.52 12.39
CA SER A 513 3.26 27.28 11.13
C SER A 513 4.12 26.48 10.14
N ARG A 514 3.46 25.70 9.29
CA ARG A 514 4.06 25.03 8.12
C ARG A 514 3.44 25.59 6.84
N PRO A 515 4.10 25.48 5.70
CA PRO A 515 3.53 25.87 4.43
C PRO A 515 2.15 25.22 4.20
N GLY A 516 1.13 26.04 3.94
CA GLY A 516 -0.24 25.59 3.73
C GLY A 516 -1.07 25.30 4.98
N VAL A 517 -0.47 25.36 6.18
CA VAL A 517 -1.15 25.20 7.47
C VAL A 517 -1.12 26.53 8.23
N GLY A 518 -2.21 27.28 8.18
CA GLY A 518 -2.35 28.51 8.94
C GLY A 518 -2.42 28.23 10.43
N ASN A 519 -1.42 28.66 11.18
CA ASN A 519 -1.38 28.53 12.64
C ASN A 519 -1.74 29.86 13.32
N ARG A 520 -2.87 30.43 12.91
CA ARG A 520 -3.33 31.74 13.41
C ARG A 520 -4.03 31.64 14.76
N ALA A 521 -4.38 30.44 15.22
CA ALA A 521 -5.03 30.24 16.50
C ALA A 521 -4.13 29.43 17.44
N TYR A 522 -4.09 29.81 18.70
CA TYR A 522 -3.40 29.10 19.76
C TYR A 522 -4.26 29.05 21.02
N HIS A 523 -4.44 27.86 21.59
CA HIS A 523 -5.15 27.65 22.83
C HIS A 523 -4.19 26.99 23.84
N PRO A 524 -3.61 27.75 24.78
CA PRO A 524 -2.73 27.20 25.82
C PRO A 524 -3.46 26.28 26.78
N GLY A 525 -2.82 25.21 27.20
CA GLY A 525 -3.30 24.32 28.26
C GLY A 525 -3.04 24.87 29.67
N ASN A 526 -3.42 24.08 30.67
CA ASN A 526 -3.26 24.47 32.09
C ASN A 526 -1.79 24.58 32.52
N GLU A 527 -0.88 23.88 31.85
CA GLU A 527 0.58 23.99 32.05
C GLU A 527 1.15 25.34 31.69
N ALA A 528 0.39 26.15 30.96
CA ALA A 528 0.79 27.53 30.60
C ALA A 528 0.28 28.58 31.58
N ILE A 529 -0.45 28.19 32.64
CA ILE A 529 -0.92 29.13 33.67
C ILE A 529 0.28 29.81 34.32
N GLY A 530 0.22 31.15 34.39
CA GLY A 530 1.31 32.02 34.89
C GLY A 530 2.34 32.40 33.85
N ALA A 531 2.33 31.82 32.65
CA ALA A 531 3.20 32.18 31.54
C ALA A 531 2.69 33.41 30.78
N ALA A 532 3.61 34.18 30.18
CA ALA A 532 3.28 35.13 29.12
C ALA A 532 3.17 34.40 27.77
N VAL A 533 2.24 34.84 26.92
CA VAL A 533 2.00 34.30 25.58
C VAL A 533 2.45 35.29 24.53
N TYR A 534 3.35 34.88 23.68
CA TYR A 534 3.85 35.67 22.55
C TYR A 534 3.51 35.01 21.22
N VAL A 535 3.38 35.85 20.18
CA VAL A 535 3.34 35.36 18.80
C VAL A 535 4.29 36.20 17.95
N ARG A 536 5.12 35.51 17.17
CA ARG A 536 5.94 36.11 16.14
C ARG A 536 5.39 35.77 14.77
N VAL A 537 5.25 36.76 13.92
CA VAL A 537 4.82 36.59 12.55
C VAL A 537 5.81 37.21 11.60
N THR A 538 6.34 36.39 10.69
CA THR A 538 7.24 36.80 9.62
C THR A 538 6.48 36.72 8.31
N PRO A 539 6.15 37.84 7.67
CA PRO A 539 5.32 37.80 6.46
C PRO A 539 6.08 37.18 5.30
N ARG A 540 5.40 36.31 4.59
CA ARG A 540 5.89 35.64 3.40
C ARG A 540 4.73 35.20 2.54
N THR A 541 4.93 35.15 1.23
CA THR A 541 4.08 34.38 0.32
C THR A 541 4.79 33.10 -0.12
N ASN A 542 4.09 32.21 -0.78
CA ASN A 542 4.68 31.01 -1.35
C ASN A 542 5.80 31.27 -2.38
N CYS A 543 5.96 32.51 -2.82
CA CYS A 543 6.96 32.92 -3.81
C CYS A 543 7.74 34.21 -3.43
N SER A 544 7.82 34.56 -2.16
CA SER A 544 8.56 35.76 -1.72
C SER A 544 9.68 35.43 -0.72
N ALA A 545 10.59 36.38 -0.57
CA ALA A 545 11.50 36.42 0.57
C ALA A 545 10.73 36.61 1.89
N TYR A 546 11.38 36.31 3.01
CA TYR A 546 10.85 36.63 4.33
C TYR A 546 10.91 38.14 4.58
N GLY A 547 9.83 38.68 5.14
CA GLY A 547 9.79 40.05 5.58
C GLY A 547 10.30 40.24 7.01
N GLU A 548 10.13 41.44 7.53
CA GLU A 548 10.47 41.75 8.90
C GLU A 548 9.52 41.08 9.88
N THR A 549 10.07 40.40 10.87
CA THR A 549 9.28 39.68 11.89
C THR A 549 8.68 40.70 12.87
N ILE A 550 7.37 40.60 13.08
CA ILE A 550 6.66 41.33 14.13
C ILE A 550 6.38 40.36 15.28
N GLU A 551 6.73 40.82 16.49
CA GLU A 551 6.41 40.09 17.72
C GLU A 551 5.30 40.86 18.47
N LEU A 552 4.33 40.13 18.98
CA LEU A 552 3.23 40.61 19.78
C LEU A 552 3.18 39.84 21.11
N CYS A 553 3.03 40.57 22.22
CA CYS A 553 2.61 39.97 23.48
C CYS A 553 1.09 39.79 23.45
N ALA A 554 0.64 38.55 23.33
CA ALA A 554 -0.79 38.21 23.28
C ALA A 554 -1.43 38.24 24.70
N CYS A 555 -0.62 37.94 25.72
CA CYS A 555 -1.01 37.95 27.13
C CYS A 555 0.24 38.03 27.99
N GLU A 556 0.31 39.03 28.91
CA GLU A 556 1.46 39.19 29.82
C GLU A 556 1.52 38.09 30.87
N ARG A 557 0.37 37.57 31.29
CA ARG A 557 0.26 36.46 32.24
C ARG A 557 -1.05 35.73 32.01
N LEU A 558 -0.95 34.44 31.75
CA LEU A 558 -2.13 33.59 31.56
C LEU A 558 -2.72 33.23 32.92
N GLU A 559 -3.93 33.72 33.18
CA GLU A 559 -4.66 33.39 34.41
C GLU A 559 -5.49 32.10 34.25
N PRO A 560 -5.77 31.38 35.34
CA PRO A 560 -6.69 30.25 35.34
C PRO A 560 -8.06 30.66 34.79
N GLU A 561 -8.66 29.90 33.89
CA GLU A 561 -10.10 30.10 33.62
C GLU A 561 -10.85 29.73 34.88
N GLY A 562 -11.84 30.57 35.23
CA GLY A 562 -12.75 30.25 36.35
C GLY A 562 -13.39 28.88 36.12
N ILE A 563 -13.62 28.15 37.19
CA ILE A 563 -13.97 26.73 37.39
C ILE A 563 -15.22 26.25 36.61
N GLU A 564 -15.84 27.08 35.77
CA GLU A 564 -17.10 26.74 35.09
C GLU A 564 -17.04 25.66 34.00
N ASP A 565 -15.84 25.20 33.58
CA ASP A 565 -15.64 24.16 32.57
C ASP A 565 -14.94 22.89 33.10
N ALA A 566 -14.93 22.64 34.41
CA ALA A 566 -14.25 21.49 35.02
C ALA A 566 -14.78 20.11 34.57
N GLY A 567 -16.03 20.05 34.09
CA GLY A 567 -16.68 18.81 33.67
C GLY A 567 -16.92 18.66 32.16
N ARG A 568 -16.36 19.53 31.32
CA ARG A 568 -16.63 19.49 29.88
C ARG A 568 -15.39 19.77 29.05
N VAL A 569 -15.20 18.96 28.00
CA VAL A 569 -14.19 19.21 26.98
C VAL A 569 -14.81 19.13 25.57
N GLN A 570 -14.43 20.04 24.73
CA GLN A 570 -14.74 20.00 23.30
C GLN A 570 -13.53 20.47 22.51
N THR A 571 -13.10 19.68 21.54
CA THR A 571 -12.03 20.06 20.63
C THR A 571 -12.39 19.75 19.22
N ASP A 572 -12.02 20.65 18.32
CA ASP A 572 -12.06 20.48 16.88
C ASP A 572 -10.63 20.19 16.42
N PHE A 573 -10.37 18.94 16.10
CA PHE A 573 -9.04 18.50 15.65
C PHE A 573 -8.69 18.99 14.25
N THR A 574 -9.62 19.57 13.51
CA THR A 574 -9.34 20.22 12.22
C THR A 574 -8.43 21.44 12.36
N ASN A 575 -8.41 22.06 13.54
CA ASN A 575 -7.55 23.17 13.91
C ASN A 575 -6.44 22.78 14.90
N PHE A 576 -6.21 21.50 15.11
CA PHE A 576 -5.20 20.99 16.03
C PHE A 576 -3.83 21.00 15.33
N PRO A 577 -2.99 22.01 15.57
CA PRO A 577 -2.16 22.47 14.47
C PRO A 577 -0.83 21.77 14.31
N THR A 578 -0.36 20.90 15.18
CA THR A 578 0.97 20.28 14.96
C THR A 578 1.29 19.14 15.89
N GLU A 579 2.36 18.44 15.57
CA GLU A 579 3.04 17.43 16.40
C GLU A 579 3.43 17.96 17.79
N LEU A 580 3.51 19.28 17.98
CA LEU A 580 3.81 19.90 19.25
C LEU A 580 2.60 20.01 20.18
N GLN A 581 1.39 20.04 19.63
CA GLN A 581 0.16 20.15 20.43
C GLN A 581 0.01 19.07 21.51
N PRO A 582 0.29 17.80 21.23
CA PRO A 582 0.29 16.78 22.28
C PRO A 582 1.24 17.09 23.43
N ARG A 583 2.36 17.78 23.18
CA ARG A 583 3.31 18.17 24.22
C ARG A 583 2.82 19.35 25.05
N ILE A 584 2.01 20.22 24.45
CA ILE A 584 1.43 21.39 25.12
C ILE A 584 0.22 20.99 25.97
N ARG A 585 -0.49 19.94 25.59
CA ARG A 585 -1.69 19.42 26.26
C ARG A 585 -1.46 17.99 26.74
N PRO A 586 -0.74 17.79 27.83
CA PRO A 586 -0.38 16.46 28.31
C PRO A 586 -1.60 15.57 28.58
N GLN A 587 -2.75 16.14 28.97
CA GLN A 587 -3.99 15.37 29.16
C GLN A 587 -4.56 14.78 27.86
N TRP A 588 -4.18 15.28 26.69
CA TRP A 588 -4.57 14.75 25.40
C TRP A 588 -3.57 13.73 24.85
N TRP A 589 -2.36 13.70 25.35
CA TRP A 589 -1.29 12.97 24.72
C TRP A 589 -0.71 11.89 25.62
N THR A 590 -0.72 10.66 25.13
CA THR A 590 0.05 9.58 25.73
C THR A 590 0.71 8.78 24.62
N ARG A 591 1.91 8.28 24.88
CA ARG A 591 2.72 7.53 23.91
C ARG A 591 2.63 6.02 24.11
N ASP A 592 1.91 5.53 25.07
CA ASP A 592 1.90 4.11 25.38
C ASP A 592 1.09 3.33 24.35
N PHE A 593 1.57 2.19 24.00
CA PHE A 593 0.94 1.30 23.06
C PHE A 593 -0.05 0.40 23.76
N TYR A 594 -1.19 0.22 23.10
CA TYR A 594 -2.12 -0.80 23.48
C TYR A 594 -2.47 -1.65 22.24
N THR A 595 -1.65 -2.65 21.98
CA THR A 595 -1.94 -3.75 21.06
C THR A 595 -1.56 -5.05 21.75
N PRO A 596 -2.15 -6.18 21.36
CA PRO A 596 -1.63 -7.46 21.78
C PRO A 596 -0.12 -7.50 21.56
N ARG A 597 0.62 -7.88 22.60
CA ARG A 597 2.09 -7.81 22.62
C ARG A 597 2.73 -8.49 21.41
N GLU A 598 2.08 -9.51 20.92
CA GLU A 598 2.46 -10.31 19.79
C GLU A 598 2.36 -9.59 18.44
N ALA A 599 1.33 -8.78 18.26
CA ALA A 599 1.15 -8.00 17.03
C ALA A 599 2.17 -6.86 16.89
N LEU A 600 2.68 -6.34 18.01
CA LEU A 600 3.67 -5.26 18.02
C LEU A 600 5.06 -5.71 17.58
N VAL A 601 5.45 -6.95 17.87
CA VAL A 601 6.83 -7.42 17.67
C VAL A 601 7.23 -7.46 16.20
N GLU A 602 6.32 -7.86 15.32
CA GLU A 602 6.63 -8.00 13.90
C GLU A 602 6.63 -6.67 13.14
N TRP A 603 5.71 -5.79 13.46
CA TRP A 603 5.64 -4.47 12.82
C TRP A 603 6.77 -3.54 13.22
N ARG A 604 7.32 -3.68 14.42
CA ARG A 604 8.51 -2.93 14.86
C ARG A 604 9.76 -3.19 14.02
N LYS A 605 9.86 -4.32 13.33
CA LYS A 605 10.98 -4.59 12.40
C LYS A 605 10.97 -3.65 11.18
N TRP A 606 9.79 -3.15 10.80
CA TRP A 606 9.62 -2.20 9.71
C TRP A 606 9.78 -0.74 10.13
N GLU A 607 9.69 -0.47 11.41
CA GLU A 607 9.67 0.87 12.00
C GLU A 607 11.06 1.43 12.33
N GLN A 608 12.05 1.23 11.49
CA GLN A 608 13.40 1.81 11.72
C GLN A 608 13.41 3.35 11.77
N LYS A 609 12.29 4.01 11.47
CA LYS A 609 12.11 5.46 11.54
C LYS A 609 10.74 5.82 12.14
N LEU A 610 10.56 5.56 13.43
CA LEU A 610 9.36 6.02 14.13
C LEU A 610 9.34 7.55 14.17
N PRO A 611 8.22 8.20 13.80
CA PRO A 611 8.05 9.61 14.07
C PRO A 611 8.05 9.85 15.58
N GLU A 612 8.58 10.98 16.02
CA GLU A 612 8.65 11.33 17.44
C GLU A 612 7.26 11.49 18.09
N THR A 613 6.23 11.79 17.27
CA THR A 613 4.85 12.00 17.72
C THR A 613 3.93 10.88 17.25
N PRO A 614 3.15 10.24 18.15
CA PRO A 614 2.21 9.16 17.79
C PRO A 614 0.99 9.65 17.01
N TRP A 615 0.63 10.92 17.10
CA TRP A 615 -0.45 11.56 16.36
C TRP A 615 0.07 12.72 15.53
N SER A 616 -0.42 12.89 14.33
CA SER A 616 -0.03 13.98 13.44
C SER A 616 -1.25 14.62 12.82
N TYR A 617 -1.25 15.94 12.76
CA TYR A 617 -2.22 16.71 12.00
C TYR A 617 -2.04 16.46 10.50
N ARG A 618 -3.15 16.20 9.81
CA ARG A 618 -3.18 15.98 8.36
C ARG A 618 -4.33 16.76 7.75
N THR A 619 -4.12 17.25 6.54
CA THR A 619 -5.13 17.95 5.73
C THR A 619 -5.74 17.04 4.66
N ALA A 620 -5.23 15.85 4.52
CA ALA A 620 -5.76 14.81 3.65
C ALA A 620 -5.34 13.44 4.14
N GLY A 621 -6.13 12.45 3.83
CA GLY A 621 -5.83 11.04 4.11
C GLY A 621 -6.53 10.15 3.09
N ASN A 622 -6.17 8.87 3.01
CA ASN A 622 -6.74 7.93 2.06
C ASN A 622 -8.26 7.70 2.34
N GLY A 623 -9.10 8.45 1.68
CA GLY A 623 -10.55 8.42 1.83
C GLY A 623 -11.14 9.38 2.87
N CYS A 624 -10.29 10.11 3.61
CA CYS A 624 -10.72 11.14 4.55
C CYS A 624 -11.05 12.45 3.85
N VAL A 625 -11.97 13.21 4.41
CA VAL A 625 -12.39 14.52 3.92
C VAL A 625 -12.03 15.58 4.97
N GLY A 626 -11.30 16.62 4.54
CA GLY A 626 -10.90 17.71 5.43
C GLY A 626 -9.63 17.41 6.23
N ALA A 627 -9.50 18.05 7.38
CA ALA A 627 -8.32 17.99 8.24
C ALA A 627 -8.63 17.37 9.60
N GLY A 628 -7.64 16.77 10.24
CA GLY A 628 -7.78 16.17 11.55
C GLY A 628 -6.50 15.51 12.07
N LEU A 629 -6.60 14.78 13.17
CA LEU A 629 -5.52 13.99 13.73
C LEU A 629 -5.55 12.57 13.21
N MET A 630 -4.39 12.07 12.76
CA MET A 630 -4.20 10.68 12.36
C MET A 630 -3.09 10.02 13.16
N PRO A 631 -3.23 8.74 13.52
CA PRO A 631 -2.13 7.95 14.08
C PRO A 631 -0.97 7.86 13.09
N THR A 632 0.25 7.99 13.58
CA THR A 632 1.49 7.88 12.79
C THR A 632 2.20 6.56 13.00
N ILE A 633 1.87 5.87 14.06
CA ILE A 633 2.42 4.56 14.43
C ILE A 633 1.30 3.63 14.89
N GLN A 634 1.58 2.35 14.95
CA GLN A 634 0.66 1.33 15.45
C GLN A 634 0.56 1.39 16.98
N GLY A 635 -0.65 1.17 17.49
CA GLY A 635 -0.89 1.08 18.92
C GLY A 635 -0.73 2.42 19.65
N VAL A 636 -1.64 3.35 19.40
CA VAL A 636 -1.64 4.68 20.01
C VAL A 636 -2.90 4.91 20.84
N LYS A 637 -2.77 5.80 21.82
CA LYS A 637 -3.90 6.28 22.62
C LYS A 637 -3.90 7.80 22.68
N LEU A 638 -5.09 8.37 22.78
CA LEU A 638 -5.32 9.79 22.99
C LEU A 638 -6.40 9.94 24.05
N PHE A 639 -6.04 10.42 25.22
CA PHE A 639 -6.96 10.62 26.34
C PHE A 639 -7.00 12.05 26.83
N TYR A 640 -8.20 12.46 27.23
CA TYR A 640 -8.41 13.61 28.08
C TYR A 640 -8.87 13.11 29.46
N THR A 641 -8.19 13.56 30.52
CA THR A 641 -8.52 13.20 31.91
C THR A 641 -9.11 14.41 32.62
N PHE A 642 -10.33 14.27 33.12
CA PHE A 642 -10.98 15.29 33.91
C PHE A 642 -10.36 15.34 35.32
N ALA A 643 -10.42 16.54 35.95
CA ALA A 643 -9.85 16.75 37.25
C ALA A 643 -10.65 16.02 38.37
N GLU A 644 -11.92 15.77 38.14
CA GLU A 644 -12.80 15.06 39.07
C GLU A 644 -13.19 13.69 38.49
N GLU A 645 -13.23 12.66 39.33
CA GLU A 645 -13.75 11.37 38.96
C GLU A 645 -15.27 11.47 38.75
N ALA A 646 -15.70 11.42 37.51
CA ALA A 646 -17.12 11.41 37.18
C ALA A 646 -17.65 9.97 37.07
N ARG A 647 -18.75 9.70 37.78
CA ARG A 647 -19.46 8.41 37.71
C ARG A 647 -20.37 8.33 36.48
N GLU A 648 -20.70 9.44 35.88
CA GLU A 648 -21.50 9.58 34.67
C GLU A 648 -20.71 10.42 33.68
N MET A 649 -20.52 9.92 32.48
CA MET A 649 -19.76 10.59 31.40
C MET A 649 -20.38 10.25 30.06
N ARG A 650 -20.29 11.21 29.14
CA ARG A 650 -20.65 11.04 27.75
C ARG A 650 -19.54 11.57 26.86
N ALA A 651 -19.20 10.82 25.83
CA ALA A 651 -18.25 11.25 24.81
C ALA A 651 -18.84 11.05 23.42
N GLU A 652 -18.59 12.01 22.54
CA GLU A 652 -18.90 11.94 21.12
C GLU A 652 -17.62 12.17 20.33
N VAL A 653 -17.33 11.26 19.40
CA VAL A 653 -16.17 11.31 18.50
C VAL A 653 -16.67 11.43 17.08
N TYR A 654 -16.19 12.43 16.36
CA TYR A 654 -16.45 12.61 14.92
C TYR A 654 -15.17 12.27 14.15
N LEU A 655 -15.28 11.38 13.15
CA LEU A 655 -14.13 10.85 12.44
C LEU A 655 -14.44 10.37 11.02
N ASP A 656 -13.38 10.23 10.24
CA ASP A 656 -13.37 9.53 8.97
C ASP A 656 -12.41 8.34 9.03
N PRO A 657 -12.84 7.12 8.67
CA PRO A 657 -11.93 6.04 8.36
C PRO A 657 -11.09 6.37 7.12
N ALA A 658 -9.77 6.22 7.21
CA ALA A 658 -8.86 6.60 6.12
C ALA A 658 -8.99 5.74 4.85
N LYS A 659 -9.61 4.58 4.95
CA LYS A 659 -9.82 3.68 3.81
C LYS A 659 -11.26 3.73 3.34
N THR A 660 -11.46 3.86 2.03
CA THR A 660 -12.78 3.95 1.40
C THR A 660 -13.49 2.60 1.24
N SER A 661 -12.80 1.48 1.50
CA SER A 661 -13.41 0.15 1.54
C SER A 661 -13.92 -0.12 2.94
N GLY A 662 -15.20 -0.18 3.10
CA GLY A 662 -16.09 -0.54 4.20
C GLY A 662 -15.61 -0.65 5.65
N GLN A 663 -14.40 -1.08 5.93
CA GLN A 663 -13.98 -1.34 7.30
C GLN A 663 -12.95 -0.35 7.90
N GLY A 664 -12.42 0.58 7.11
CA GLY A 664 -11.56 1.66 7.63
C GLY A 664 -10.17 1.27 8.16
N PHE A 665 -9.87 0.00 8.32
CA PHE A 665 -8.59 -0.51 8.83
C PHE A 665 -7.82 -1.29 7.77
N GLY A 666 -6.49 -1.36 7.89
CA GLY A 666 -5.63 -2.06 6.94
C GLY A 666 -5.79 -3.57 6.95
N SER A 667 -5.99 -4.17 8.11
CA SER A 667 -6.02 -5.62 8.28
C SER A 667 -7.12 -6.08 9.22
N ALA A 668 -7.62 -7.30 9.04
CA ALA A 668 -8.55 -7.92 9.98
C ALA A 668 -7.89 -8.05 11.37
N GLY A 669 -8.69 -7.90 12.43
CA GLY A 669 -8.21 -7.88 13.81
C GLY A 669 -7.75 -6.51 14.31
N GLN A 670 -7.57 -5.52 13.43
CA GLN A 670 -7.32 -4.13 13.83
C GLN A 670 -8.60 -3.50 14.38
N TYR A 671 -8.44 -2.61 15.37
CA TYR A 671 -9.58 -1.98 16.03
C TYR A 671 -9.29 -0.56 16.50
N MET A 672 -10.35 0.14 16.78
CA MET A 672 -10.38 1.37 17.53
C MET A 672 -11.35 1.21 18.69
N ASP A 673 -10.98 1.73 19.86
CA ASP A 673 -11.84 1.76 21.03
C ASP A 673 -12.14 3.21 21.43
N VAL A 674 -13.40 3.51 21.71
CA VAL A 674 -13.80 4.78 22.30
C VAL A 674 -14.07 4.52 23.78
N CYS A 675 -13.24 5.10 24.64
CA CYS A 675 -13.23 4.91 26.07
C CYS A 675 -13.97 6.05 26.78
N VAL A 676 -14.73 5.72 27.81
CA VAL A 676 -15.46 6.67 28.64
C VAL A 676 -15.51 6.18 30.08
N GLY A 677 -15.33 7.06 31.05
CA GLY A 677 -15.21 6.64 32.45
C GLY A 677 -14.00 5.72 32.69
N PHE A 678 -12.91 6.01 32.03
CA PHE A 678 -11.72 5.15 31.93
C PHE A 678 -10.58 5.66 32.82
N ASP A 679 -9.84 4.77 33.40
CA ASP A 679 -8.57 5.09 34.05
C ASP A 679 -7.43 4.88 33.05
N ALA A 680 -6.92 5.99 32.51
CA ALA A 680 -5.87 5.97 31.49
C ALA A 680 -4.48 5.58 32.04
N GLN A 681 -4.26 5.62 33.36
CA GLN A 681 -3.00 5.24 34.00
C GLN A 681 -2.91 3.72 34.17
N THR A 682 -3.94 3.13 34.76
CA THR A 682 -4.01 1.68 34.97
C THR A 682 -4.52 0.94 33.74
N MET A 683 -4.99 1.66 32.71
CA MET A 683 -5.65 1.07 31.55
C MET A 683 -6.85 0.19 31.94
N THR A 684 -7.72 0.74 32.77
CA THR A 684 -8.88 0.02 33.30
C THR A 684 -10.16 0.79 33.00
N GLY A 685 -11.23 0.09 32.59
CA GLY A 685 -12.53 0.68 32.38
C GLY A 685 -13.23 0.26 31.09
N PRO A 686 -14.45 0.78 30.85
CA PRO A 686 -15.27 0.41 29.72
C PRO A 686 -14.89 1.15 28.44
N ALA A 687 -15.07 0.48 27.30
CA ALA A 687 -14.91 1.06 25.97
C ALA A 687 -15.87 0.42 24.97
N LEU A 688 -16.17 1.16 23.88
CA LEU A 688 -16.80 0.62 22.69
C LEU A 688 -15.73 0.25 21.69
N ARG A 689 -15.65 -1.02 21.31
CA ARG A 689 -14.72 -1.51 20.29
C ARG A 689 -15.32 -1.54 18.92
N ILE A 690 -14.63 -0.94 17.95
CA ILE A 690 -14.89 -1.02 16.52
C ILE A 690 -13.77 -1.86 15.90
N LEU A 691 -14.11 -3.08 15.47
CA LEU A 691 -13.15 -4.08 15.01
C LEU A 691 -13.31 -4.38 13.53
N ARG A 692 -12.23 -4.37 12.78
CA ARG A 692 -12.22 -4.97 11.44
C ARG A 692 -12.35 -6.48 11.56
N SER A 693 -13.54 -6.99 11.23
CA SER A 693 -13.85 -8.41 11.36
C SER A 693 -13.40 -9.19 10.13
N PRO A 694 -12.81 -10.39 10.31
CA PRO A 694 -12.59 -11.33 9.22
C PRO A 694 -13.90 -11.99 8.72
N GLU A 695 -14.98 -11.88 9.47
CA GLU A 695 -16.27 -12.53 9.18
C GLU A 695 -17.16 -11.69 8.25
N ALA A 696 -16.85 -10.41 8.04
CA ALA A 696 -17.59 -9.51 7.16
C ALA A 696 -16.65 -8.73 6.24
N SER A 697 -17.01 -8.54 4.97
CA SER A 697 -16.18 -7.84 3.99
C SER A 697 -16.24 -6.33 4.13
N ASN A 698 -17.44 -5.79 4.33
CA ASN A 698 -17.70 -4.34 4.32
C ASN A 698 -18.11 -3.77 5.67
N ALA A 699 -18.50 -4.60 6.62
CA ALA A 699 -18.96 -4.18 7.93
C ALA A 699 -17.85 -4.34 8.99
N VAL A 700 -17.85 -3.44 9.98
CA VAL A 700 -17.10 -3.59 11.23
C VAL A 700 -17.95 -4.29 12.26
N ALA A 701 -17.29 -5.06 13.14
CA ALA A 701 -17.93 -5.56 14.35
C ALA A 701 -17.82 -4.49 15.45
N VAL A 702 -18.94 -4.18 16.10
CA VAL A 702 -19.03 -3.20 17.18
C VAL A 702 -19.57 -3.88 18.41
N PHE A 703 -18.85 -3.77 19.53
CA PHE A 703 -19.22 -4.39 20.78
C PHE A 703 -18.53 -3.73 21.97
N PRO A 704 -19.13 -3.78 23.16
CA PRO A 704 -18.52 -3.22 24.35
C PRO A 704 -17.45 -4.16 24.91
N VAL A 705 -16.38 -3.57 25.41
CA VAL A 705 -15.30 -4.26 26.11
C VAL A 705 -15.03 -3.61 27.46
N TYR A 706 -14.48 -4.35 28.38
CA TYR A 706 -13.96 -3.82 29.64
C TYR A 706 -12.48 -4.17 29.76
N TYR A 707 -11.69 -3.18 30.12
CA TYR A 707 -10.27 -3.29 30.34
C TYR A 707 -9.98 -3.52 31.83
N GLU A 708 -9.13 -4.47 32.13
CA GLU A 708 -8.52 -4.68 33.45
C GLU A 708 -7.00 -4.68 33.26
N GLU A 709 -6.33 -3.66 33.78
CA GLU A 709 -4.87 -3.51 33.67
C GLU A 709 -4.32 -3.69 32.24
N GLY A 710 -5.01 -3.11 31.27
CA GLY A 710 -4.64 -3.16 29.86
C GLY A 710 -5.13 -4.39 29.08
N LEU A 711 -5.78 -5.35 29.73
CA LEU A 711 -6.38 -6.51 29.08
C LEU A 711 -7.87 -6.29 28.83
N ALA A 712 -8.30 -6.32 27.57
CA ALA A 712 -9.67 -6.12 27.19
C ALA A 712 -10.44 -7.43 27.08
N SER A 713 -11.61 -7.50 27.72
CA SER A 713 -12.56 -8.60 27.60
C SER A 713 -13.91 -8.11 27.07
N PRO A 714 -14.56 -8.80 26.12
CA PRO A 714 -15.91 -8.46 25.68
C PRO A 714 -16.92 -8.56 26.84
N ILE A 715 -17.78 -7.55 26.97
CA ILE A 715 -18.86 -7.50 27.98
C ILE A 715 -20.25 -7.40 27.36
N GLY A 716 -20.37 -7.56 26.02
CA GLY A 716 -21.62 -7.58 25.30
C GLY A 716 -21.50 -8.28 23.96
N GLU A 717 -22.64 -8.40 23.27
CA GLU A 717 -22.72 -9.06 21.97
C GLU A 717 -22.09 -8.22 20.86
N ARG A 718 -21.56 -8.91 19.83
CA ARG A 718 -21.05 -8.27 18.63
C ARG A 718 -22.20 -7.91 17.68
N CYS A 719 -22.28 -6.65 17.31
CA CYS A 719 -23.17 -6.15 16.28
C CYS A 719 -22.33 -5.75 15.06
N TYR A 720 -22.88 -5.87 13.85
CA TYR A 720 -22.20 -5.49 12.62
C TYR A 720 -22.86 -4.27 11.98
N THR A 721 -22.04 -3.35 11.46
CA THR A 721 -22.51 -2.15 10.76
C THR A 721 -21.61 -1.78 9.59
N GLU A 722 -22.18 -1.27 8.52
CA GLU A 722 -21.49 -0.62 7.41
C GLU A 722 -21.39 0.90 7.59
N GLY A 723 -21.88 1.44 8.74
CA GLY A 723 -21.86 2.88 9.05
C GLY A 723 -20.49 3.44 9.46
N PHE A 724 -19.46 2.61 9.60
CA PHE A 724 -18.10 3.08 9.89
C PHE A 724 -17.39 3.52 8.61
N VAL A 725 -17.85 4.65 8.08
CA VAL A 725 -17.41 5.28 6.83
C VAL A 725 -17.23 6.79 7.02
N THR A 726 -16.85 7.52 5.99
CA THR A 726 -16.71 8.98 6.01
C THR A 726 -17.92 9.66 6.66
N GLY A 727 -17.69 10.59 7.59
CA GLY A 727 -18.74 11.28 8.36
C GLY A 727 -19.29 10.41 9.50
N CYS A 728 -18.48 9.54 10.08
CA CYS A 728 -18.89 8.68 11.19
C CYS A 728 -18.91 9.44 12.52
N HIS A 729 -19.98 9.26 13.25
CA HIS A 729 -20.17 9.70 14.63
C HIS A 729 -20.26 8.50 15.55
N ILE A 730 -19.62 8.59 16.69
CA ILE A 730 -19.64 7.57 17.74
C ILE A 730 -19.90 8.27 19.07
N GLU A 731 -21.08 8.05 19.62
CA GLU A 731 -21.44 8.49 20.96
C GLU A 731 -21.32 7.33 21.93
N VAL A 732 -20.65 7.54 23.06
CA VAL A 732 -20.55 6.55 24.15
C VAL A 732 -20.87 7.25 25.46
N GLN A 733 -21.74 6.66 26.25
CA GLN A 733 -22.15 7.17 27.55
C GLN A 733 -22.02 6.08 28.61
N ILE A 734 -21.47 6.44 29.75
CA ILE A 734 -21.53 5.65 30.97
C ILE A 734 -22.45 6.36 31.96
N ARG A 735 -23.53 5.69 32.37
CA ARG A 735 -24.51 6.22 33.29
C ARG A 735 -25.26 5.11 34.00
N ASP A 736 -25.56 5.27 35.30
CA ASP A 736 -26.30 4.30 36.13
C ASP A 736 -25.75 2.87 36.04
N GLY A 737 -24.42 2.70 35.98
CA GLY A 737 -23.78 1.40 35.83
C GLY A 737 -24.03 0.72 34.47
N ARG A 738 -24.32 1.48 33.44
CA ARG A 738 -24.52 1.01 32.05
C ARG A 738 -23.70 1.81 31.09
N LEU A 739 -23.13 1.12 30.12
CA LEU A 739 -22.55 1.71 28.92
C LEU A 739 -23.58 1.64 27.81
N ARG A 740 -23.91 2.81 27.25
CA ARG A 740 -24.71 2.95 26.05
C ARG A 740 -23.86 3.56 24.96
N ALA A 741 -23.98 3.05 23.76
CA ALA A 741 -23.28 3.59 22.62
C ALA A 741 -24.17 3.65 21.39
N HIS A 742 -23.91 4.65 20.53
CA HIS A 742 -24.59 4.89 19.29
C HIS A 742 -23.55 5.23 18.23
N LEU A 743 -23.55 4.50 17.11
CA LEU A 743 -22.70 4.75 15.95
C LEU A 743 -23.59 5.01 14.74
N TRP A 744 -23.33 6.08 14.03
CA TRP A 744 -24.02 6.43 12.78
C TRP A 744 -23.11 7.19 11.82
N THR A 745 -23.54 7.37 10.58
CA THR A 745 -22.82 8.15 9.58
C THR A 745 -23.73 9.15 8.90
N GLU A 746 -23.18 10.32 8.56
CA GLU A 746 -23.86 11.32 7.73
C GLU A 746 -23.93 10.91 6.25
N LYS A 747 -23.17 9.91 5.85
CA LYS A 747 -23.08 9.43 4.47
C LYS A 747 -24.28 8.55 4.14
N GLU A 748 -24.97 8.88 3.06
CA GLU A 748 -25.98 8.00 2.48
C GLU A 748 -25.31 6.74 1.91
N LEU A 749 -25.69 5.56 2.44
CA LEU A 749 -25.18 4.28 1.98
C LEU A 749 -26.04 3.73 0.84
N PRO A 750 -25.46 2.93 -0.08
CA PRO A 750 -26.23 2.33 -1.15
C PRO A 750 -27.28 1.34 -0.61
N PRO A 751 -28.41 1.14 -1.29
CA PRO A 751 -29.45 0.21 -0.86
C PRO A 751 -29.01 -1.26 -0.75
N SER A 752 -27.83 -1.60 -1.26
CA SER A 752 -27.29 -2.95 -1.28
C SER A 752 -26.46 -3.33 -0.04
N VAL A 753 -26.49 -2.52 1.03
CA VAL A 753 -25.77 -2.84 2.27
C VAL A 753 -26.39 -4.08 2.93
N GLU A 754 -25.50 -4.97 3.42
CA GLU A 754 -25.91 -6.19 4.13
C GLU A 754 -26.22 -5.90 5.60
N TYR A 755 -25.56 -4.90 6.19
CA TYR A 755 -25.66 -4.54 7.60
C TYR A 755 -26.16 -3.09 7.76
N PRO A 756 -26.82 -2.75 8.87
CA PRO A 756 -27.36 -1.41 9.08
C PRO A 756 -26.26 -0.33 9.08
N SER A 757 -26.60 0.87 8.67
CA SER A 757 -25.72 2.06 8.72
C SER A 757 -25.64 2.70 10.10
N GLU A 758 -26.52 2.31 11.01
CA GLU A 758 -26.67 2.85 12.36
C GLU A 758 -26.90 1.72 13.34
N ILE A 759 -26.20 1.75 14.48
CA ILE A 759 -26.40 0.77 15.55
C ILE A 759 -26.34 1.40 16.93
N THR A 760 -27.03 0.75 17.87
CA THR A 760 -26.97 1.06 19.30
C THR A 760 -26.52 -0.16 20.09
N VAL A 761 -25.74 0.08 21.13
CA VAL A 761 -25.30 -0.95 22.09
C VAL A 761 -25.64 -0.49 23.48
N ASP A 762 -26.10 -1.42 24.32
CA ASP A 762 -26.42 -1.16 25.73
C ASP A 762 -26.01 -2.37 26.58
N THR A 763 -25.15 -2.16 27.56
CA THR A 763 -24.63 -3.22 28.43
C THR A 763 -24.36 -2.71 29.86
N LYS A 764 -24.24 -3.62 30.83
CA LYS A 764 -23.80 -3.25 32.18
C LYS A 764 -22.30 -3.01 32.18
N ALA A 765 -21.88 -1.86 32.65
CA ALA A 765 -20.49 -1.51 32.88
C ALA A 765 -20.38 -0.39 33.93
N ALA A 766 -19.30 -0.39 34.69
CA ALA A 766 -19.01 0.68 35.66
C ALA A 766 -17.84 1.52 35.19
N ALA A 767 -17.87 2.81 35.46
CA ALA A 767 -16.70 3.66 35.29
C ALA A 767 -15.59 3.26 36.25
N ALA A 768 -14.35 3.34 35.79
CA ALA A 768 -13.14 3.06 36.56
C ALA A 768 -12.31 4.32 36.84
N GLY A 769 -12.51 5.39 36.07
CA GLY A 769 -11.76 6.65 36.19
C GLY A 769 -12.46 7.81 35.50
N GLY A 770 -11.79 8.94 35.43
CA GLY A 770 -12.27 10.22 34.87
C GLY A 770 -11.74 10.55 33.49
N SER A 771 -11.33 9.55 32.68
CA SER A 771 -10.78 9.79 31.34
C SER A 771 -11.77 9.42 30.26
N VAL A 772 -11.69 10.19 29.15
CA VAL A 772 -12.35 9.88 27.88
C VAL A 772 -11.28 9.89 26.79
N GLY A 773 -11.45 9.08 25.76
CA GLY A 773 -10.49 9.09 24.67
C GLY A 773 -10.62 7.96 23.68
N VAL A 774 -9.57 7.77 22.90
CA VAL A 774 -9.51 6.82 21.80
C VAL A 774 -8.24 5.99 21.92
N LEU A 775 -8.40 4.67 21.77
CA LEU A 775 -7.32 3.72 21.52
C LEU A 775 -7.38 3.30 20.05
N HIS A 776 -6.25 3.20 19.39
CA HIS A 776 -6.21 2.78 17.99
C HIS A 776 -5.04 1.84 17.76
N THR A 777 -5.31 0.61 17.34
CA THR A 777 -4.24 -0.34 17.03
C THR A 777 -3.54 0.03 15.73
N GLY A 778 -4.24 0.67 14.78
CA GLY A 778 -3.69 1.11 13.53
C GLY A 778 -3.17 0.00 12.65
N THR A 779 -2.66 0.36 11.51
CA THR A 779 -1.83 -0.50 10.70
C THR A 779 -0.64 0.27 10.22
N CYS A 780 0.52 -0.36 10.30
CA CYS A 780 1.77 0.20 9.86
C CYS A 780 2.24 -0.42 8.55
N GLY A 781 1.36 -0.78 7.67
CA GLY A 781 1.74 -1.10 6.30
C GLY A 781 2.55 0.05 5.69
N ALA A 782 3.21 -0.16 4.57
CA ALA A 782 3.93 0.88 3.83
C ALA A 782 3.05 2.13 3.68
N GLY A 783 3.44 3.24 4.33
CA GLY A 783 2.61 4.43 4.43
C GLY A 783 1.66 4.48 5.64
N GLY A 784 2.00 3.81 6.72
CA GLY A 784 1.39 3.72 8.06
C GLY A 784 0.03 4.38 8.30
N TRP A 785 -0.04 5.68 8.17
CA TRP A 785 -1.23 6.50 8.39
C TRP A 785 -2.35 6.31 7.33
N GLN A 786 -2.08 5.66 6.21
CA GLN A 786 -3.03 5.51 5.09
C GLN A 786 -4.22 4.58 5.38
N ASN A 787 -4.10 3.73 6.38
CA ASN A 787 -5.11 2.75 6.73
C ASN A 787 -5.54 2.87 8.19
N THR A 788 -5.76 4.09 8.64
CA THR A 788 -6.14 4.45 10.00
C THR A 788 -7.41 5.28 9.99
N VAL A 789 -7.68 5.98 11.08
CA VAL A 789 -8.80 6.94 11.18
C VAL A 789 -8.25 8.36 11.25
N MET A 790 -9.01 9.30 10.75
CA MET A 790 -8.79 10.73 10.97
C MET A 790 -9.83 11.23 11.96
N LEU A 791 -9.38 11.68 13.12
CA LEU A 791 -10.25 12.29 14.13
C LEU A 791 -10.48 13.75 13.75
N HIS A 792 -11.72 14.14 13.58
CA HIS A 792 -12.11 15.52 13.30
C HIS A 792 -12.49 16.27 14.57
N GLY A 793 -13.11 15.63 15.51
CA GLY A 793 -13.52 16.25 16.78
C GLY A 793 -13.78 15.25 17.89
N LEU A 794 -13.70 15.72 19.13
CA LEU A 794 -14.14 15.03 20.33
C LEU A 794 -14.84 16.02 21.27
N ARG A 795 -15.98 15.61 21.79
CA ARG A 795 -16.71 16.30 22.84
C ARG A 795 -16.96 15.30 23.96
N ALA A 796 -16.76 15.73 25.22
CA ALA A 796 -17.10 14.96 26.38
C ALA A 796 -17.60 15.83 27.54
N GLU A 797 -18.49 15.28 28.33
CA GLU A 797 -19.10 15.92 29.51
C GLU A 797 -19.43 14.89 30.58
#